data_b28f3eca13031be4715a046e01f7e470
#
_entry.id   b28f3eca13031be4715a046e01f7e470
#
_cell.length_a   1.000
_cell.length_b   1.000
_cell.length_c   1.000
_cell.angle_alpha   90.00
_cell.angle_beta   90.00
_cell.angle_gamma   90.00
#
_symmetry.space_group_name_H-M   'P 1'
#
loop_
_entity.id
_entity.type
_entity.pdbx_description
1 polymer ?
#
loop_
_entity_poly.entity_id
_entity_poly.type
_entity_poly.pdbx_seq_one_letter_code
_entity_poly.pdbx_strand_id
1 'polypeptide(L)'
;MRKYSKTALTVPPRPRLSLIALSLSGLYCASATAGNIPLTGQDQQEETLVVTGVTPKIEANNKVVVSAKQMQKNGSNDFGTLMRYQPLVSATGSSGGSGSGKSGFDRGGYTGYNIRGLESNRVGINVDGVSMPQATGRPYAGRTGVNSFGIGRDYIDPYLFGQMDIEAGATSVSQPNTSIGGLVAFHSKSADDYLSPTRQHYFGYQTDYDSANRAWHNGITAAAGDDQLRGIFVYSRRDGQETRTQGNNQAWPENWHSDAFAASTIWQLNDEHKLTASGNYYQKTSHTHFDTWNSGGSAVIGTSQQSSQTRRFGVALQDDYTPLNQWVDQLTSQVYWQKTQAHDNTYGPSDTLVPTRTLSDFNTNKLGFSSELAKSIGRHDIRAGLNGDIGRTERPFSQSPTPLVYYRVMQPQADSQTTTLGGFVEDKINGDWQGHHVALTPGIRVAYLKNKPRNLGSLAAGSSVLTEESVSTLYSSQSDTQFLPSLSLEYSLTPQLLTYIRYQRGAQFPEASQLYGSWNLGSSYAGKQQYALIGNNSLKTETSNDLEWGIKGQAVPGIDIHGSLFYNDYDNFIAYNRYTRSGSPSKFTNVPSNIYTIYQAENRDKAFIYGGELTTKIHYGEWFPAVNGLSTSFALGYTKGMSKSSLQGDKYVDLDSVAPMKAIIGVAWDDPAQRYGAAVTATFVKGKQAKQTTRDTTTTSSATEVDSSKYWRIPGYGMVDMTAYWQVTPTVKLSGGVYNLTNRKYWDYLSSRDLTTDTAQHQADIALSTMPGRTFQLGLNVDF
;
A
#
# COMPACT_ATOMS: atom_id res chain seq x y z
N MET A 1 -12.45 -51.83 -36.51
CA MET A 1 -11.14 -51.32 -36.95
C MET A 1 -11.27 -49.98 -37.57
N ARG A 2 -11.01 -48.90 -36.83
CA ARG A 2 -10.80 -47.53 -37.38
C ARG A 2 -9.64 -46.95 -36.55
N LYS A 3 -8.57 -46.60 -37.24
CA LYS A 3 -7.35 -46.03 -36.72
C LYS A 3 -7.63 -44.59 -36.23
N TYR A 4 -7.34 -44.31 -34.98
CA TYR A 4 -7.25 -42.92 -34.50
C TYR A 4 -5.83 -42.41 -34.73
N SER A 5 -5.74 -41.34 -35.50
CA SER A 5 -4.56 -40.55 -35.76
C SER A 5 -4.18 -39.80 -34.49
N LYS A 6 -2.96 -39.96 -34.02
CA LYS A 6 -2.36 -39.14 -32.96
C LYS A 6 -1.96 -37.79 -33.56
N THR A 7 -2.72 -36.76 -33.29
CA THR A 7 -2.27 -35.38 -33.52
C THR A 7 -1.36 -35.00 -32.36
N ALA A 8 -0.10 -34.82 -32.65
CA ALA A 8 0.90 -34.32 -31.70
C ALA A 8 0.58 -32.86 -31.37
N LEU A 9 0.27 -32.56 -30.12
CA LEU A 9 0.23 -31.21 -29.60
C LEU A 9 1.68 -30.68 -29.61
N THR A 10 1.94 -29.73 -30.48
CA THR A 10 3.16 -28.92 -30.48
C THR A 10 3.15 -28.03 -29.25
N VAL A 11 4.00 -28.32 -28.30
CA VAL A 11 4.35 -27.46 -27.17
C VAL A 11 5.00 -26.21 -27.76
N PRO A 12 4.51 -24.98 -27.42
CA PRO A 12 5.17 -23.76 -27.86
C PRO A 12 6.60 -23.71 -27.30
N PRO A 13 7.57 -23.19 -28.07
CA PRO A 13 8.96 -23.18 -27.67
C PRO A 13 9.13 -22.32 -26.41
N ARG A 14 9.81 -22.89 -25.42
CA ARG A 14 10.31 -22.16 -24.24
C ARG A 14 11.08 -20.94 -24.73
N PRO A 15 10.88 -19.73 -24.12
CA PRO A 15 11.69 -18.60 -24.47
C PRO A 15 13.16 -18.95 -24.21
N ARG A 16 13.95 -18.96 -25.26
CA ARG A 16 15.40 -19.05 -25.15
C ARG A 16 15.86 -17.81 -24.43
N LEU A 17 16.52 -17.99 -23.30
CA LEU A 17 17.39 -16.98 -22.71
C LEU A 17 18.34 -16.50 -23.81
N SER A 18 18.04 -15.36 -24.43
CA SER A 18 19.02 -14.62 -25.19
C SER A 18 19.99 -14.04 -24.16
N LEU A 19 21.08 -14.76 -23.93
CA LEU A 19 22.32 -14.16 -23.46
C LEU A 19 22.65 -13.06 -24.48
N ILE A 20 22.31 -11.82 -24.13
CA ILE A 20 22.97 -10.67 -24.72
C ILE A 20 24.38 -10.70 -24.12
N ALA A 21 25.26 -11.45 -24.77
CA ALA A 21 26.68 -11.23 -24.65
C ALA A 21 26.93 -9.82 -25.17
N LEU A 22 26.95 -8.81 -24.26
CA LEU A 22 27.57 -7.55 -24.56
C LEU A 22 29.04 -7.86 -24.87
N SER A 23 29.36 -7.88 -26.14
CA SER A 23 30.72 -7.82 -26.63
C SER A 23 31.30 -6.47 -26.17
N LEU A 24 31.99 -6.48 -25.03
CA LEU A 24 32.93 -5.44 -24.61
C LEU A 24 34.13 -5.48 -25.56
N SER A 25 33.99 -4.90 -26.73
CA SER A 25 35.10 -4.62 -27.60
C SER A 25 35.17 -3.10 -27.77
N GLY A 26 36.15 -2.50 -27.11
CA GLY A 26 36.72 -1.23 -27.47
C GLY A 26 36.29 0.01 -26.69
N LEU A 27 36.64 0.09 -25.43
CA LEU A 27 36.91 1.37 -24.79
C LEU A 27 38.37 1.39 -24.34
N TYR A 28 39.19 2.05 -25.09
CA TYR A 28 40.59 2.38 -24.75
C TYR A 28 40.58 3.10 -23.40
N CYS A 29 41.19 2.48 -22.39
CA CYS A 29 41.56 3.13 -21.15
C CYS A 29 42.60 4.20 -21.44
N ALA A 30 42.21 5.46 -21.38
CA ALA A 30 43.17 6.53 -21.10
C ALA A 30 43.58 6.36 -19.63
N SER A 31 44.81 5.97 -19.40
CA SER A 31 45.48 5.92 -18.10
C SER A 31 45.56 7.33 -17.53
N ALA A 32 44.58 7.71 -16.72
CA ALA A 32 44.71 8.84 -15.82
C ALA A 32 45.48 8.35 -14.58
N THR A 33 46.69 8.88 -14.42
CA THR A 33 47.50 8.73 -13.22
C THR A 33 46.69 9.22 -12.01
N ALA A 34 46.36 8.29 -11.12
CA ALA A 34 45.72 8.58 -9.84
C ALA A 34 46.72 9.39 -8.98
N GLY A 35 46.55 10.68 -8.93
CA GLY A 35 47.12 11.50 -7.87
C GLY A 35 46.41 11.16 -6.57
N ASN A 36 47.20 10.84 -5.54
CA ASN A 36 46.74 10.69 -4.16
C ASN A 36 46.05 11.99 -3.72
N ILE A 37 44.73 12.01 -3.73
CA ILE A 37 43.94 13.02 -3.03
C ILE A 37 43.71 12.49 -1.62
N PRO A 38 44.15 13.21 -0.57
CA PRO A 38 43.81 12.78 0.78
C PRO A 38 42.29 12.86 0.95
N LEU A 39 41.65 11.75 1.34
CA LEU A 39 40.27 11.69 1.80
C LEU A 39 40.16 12.58 3.04
N THR A 40 39.81 13.86 2.84
CA THR A 40 39.31 14.70 3.93
C THR A 40 37.91 14.16 4.29
N GLY A 41 37.77 13.74 5.54
CA GLY A 41 36.54 13.20 6.06
C GLY A 41 35.38 14.20 5.99
N GLN A 42 34.45 13.89 5.13
CA GLN A 42 33.08 14.38 5.12
C GLN A 42 32.28 13.39 4.28
N ASP A 43 31.84 12.30 4.92
CA ASP A 43 30.70 11.49 4.54
C ASP A 43 30.58 10.29 5.50
N GLN A 44 30.70 10.55 6.82
CA GLN A 44 30.18 9.63 7.82
C GLN A 44 28.73 10.02 8.09
N GLN A 45 27.82 9.70 7.18
CA GLN A 45 26.40 9.62 7.53
C GLN A 45 26.10 8.19 7.94
N GLU A 46 26.14 7.96 9.25
CA GLU A 46 25.63 6.74 9.86
C GLU A 46 24.16 6.54 9.49
N GLU A 47 23.85 5.36 8.94
CA GLU A 47 22.48 4.89 8.76
C GLU A 47 21.87 4.51 10.10
N THR A 48 21.51 5.47 10.88
CA THR A 48 20.47 5.32 11.90
C THR A 48 19.12 5.18 11.22
N LEU A 49 18.14 4.53 11.83
CA LEU A 49 16.73 4.71 11.52
C LEU A 49 16.51 6.22 11.33
N VAL A 50 16.76 6.66 10.13
CA VAL A 50 16.70 7.99 9.60
C VAL A 50 17.17 9.12 10.50
N VAL A 51 18.42 9.47 10.31
CA VAL A 51 18.85 10.85 10.48
C VAL A 51 19.81 11.19 9.35
N THR A 52 19.35 11.89 8.35
CA THR A 52 20.20 12.57 7.36
C THR A 52 20.96 13.71 8.02
N GLY A 53 22.22 13.95 7.65
CA GLY A 53 23.20 14.84 8.29
C GLY A 53 22.97 16.36 8.25
N VAL A 54 21.76 16.81 8.21
CA VAL A 54 21.29 18.04 8.86
C VAL A 54 20.65 17.52 10.13
N THR A 55 21.00 18.00 11.31
CA THR A 55 20.32 17.60 12.54
C THR A 55 18.82 17.59 12.23
N PRO A 56 18.18 16.43 12.06
CA PRO A 56 16.78 16.46 11.63
C PRO A 56 16.08 17.10 12.80
N LYS A 57 15.28 18.10 12.51
CA LYS A 57 14.30 18.59 13.46
C LYS A 57 13.46 17.37 13.80
N ILE A 58 13.68 16.74 14.95
CA ILE A 58 12.89 15.59 15.40
C ILE A 58 11.48 16.13 15.53
N GLU A 59 10.57 15.67 14.67
CA GLU A 59 9.19 16.14 14.65
C GLU A 59 8.33 15.28 15.58
N ALA A 60 7.35 15.90 16.24
CA ALA A 60 6.36 15.23 17.09
C ALA A 60 5.35 14.47 16.25
N ASN A 61 5.81 13.48 15.51
CA ASN A 61 4.96 12.59 14.74
C ASN A 61 5.53 11.18 14.73
N ASN A 62 4.68 10.23 14.42
CA ASN A 62 5.03 8.83 14.25
C ASN A 62 5.34 8.52 12.78
N LYS A 63 6.19 9.34 12.18
CA LYS A 63 6.66 9.15 10.82
C LYS A 63 7.92 8.28 10.83
N VAL A 64 7.87 7.19 10.09
CA VAL A 64 9.03 6.33 9.79
C VAL A 64 9.46 6.62 8.37
N VAL A 65 10.74 6.90 8.17
CA VAL A 65 11.33 7.14 6.85
C VAL A 65 12.17 5.92 6.48
N VAL A 66 12.03 5.41 5.27
CA VAL A 66 12.80 4.28 4.73
C VAL A 66 13.52 4.76 3.47
N SER A 67 14.85 4.84 3.54
CA SER A 67 15.66 5.26 2.40
C SER A 67 15.81 4.17 1.33
N ALA A 68 16.18 4.55 0.10
CA ALA A 68 16.49 3.59 -0.97
C ALA A 68 17.60 2.61 -0.56
N LYS A 69 18.62 3.07 0.16
CA LYS A 69 19.70 2.21 0.70
C LYS A 69 19.15 1.18 1.70
N GLN A 70 18.23 1.60 2.59
CA GLN A 70 17.57 0.69 3.53
C GLN A 70 16.69 -0.33 2.80
N MET A 71 15.92 0.10 1.80
CA MET A 71 15.13 -0.80 0.96
C MET A 71 16.02 -1.86 0.31
N GLN A 72 17.14 -1.47 -0.25
CA GLN A 72 18.11 -2.37 -0.87
C GLN A 72 18.78 -3.32 0.14
N LYS A 73 19.21 -2.80 1.32
CA LYS A 73 19.82 -3.61 2.39
C LYS A 73 18.88 -4.70 2.91
N ASN A 74 17.58 -4.42 2.96
CA ASN A 74 16.55 -5.35 3.40
C ASN A 74 16.14 -6.35 2.31
N GLY A 75 16.67 -6.26 1.10
CA GLY A 75 16.26 -7.07 -0.05
C GLY A 75 14.81 -6.80 -0.44
N SER A 76 14.41 -5.53 -0.43
CA SER A 76 13.03 -5.11 -0.64
C SER A 76 12.76 -4.93 -2.13
N ASN A 77 12.18 -5.96 -2.75
CA ASN A 77 11.90 -6.00 -4.18
C ASN A 77 10.43 -5.73 -4.52
N ASP A 78 9.55 -5.74 -3.52
CA ASP A 78 8.13 -5.44 -3.65
C ASP A 78 7.58 -4.78 -2.38
N PHE A 79 6.31 -4.38 -2.42
CA PHE A 79 5.64 -3.73 -1.28
C PHE A 79 5.57 -4.59 -0.01
N GLY A 80 5.41 -5.91 -0.15
CA GLY A 80 5.36 -6.82 1.00
C GLY A 80 6.69 -6.89 1.71
N THR A 81 7.76 -6.96 0.96
CA THR A 81 9.13 -7.02 1.50
C THR A 81 9.59 -5.69 2.08
N LEU A 82 9.11 -4.54 1.57
CA LEU A 82 9.35 -3.23 2.18
C LEU A 82 8.90 -3.18 3.64
N MET A 83 7.78 -3.83 3.98
CA MET A 83 7.18 -3.80 5.32
C MET A 83 7.64 -4.95 6.22
N ARG A 84 8.57 -5.80 5.76
CA ARG A 84 8.98 -7.03 6.45
C ARG A 84 9.38 -6.82 7.91
N TYR A 85 10.15 -5.78 8.18
CA TYR A 85 10.69 -5.49 9.50
C TYR A 85 9.97 -4.34 10.22
N GLN A 86 8.80 -3.91 9.74
CA GLN A 86 7.95 -2.96 10.45
C GLN A 86 7.01 -3.70 11.41
N PRO A 87 6.92 -3.29 12.69
CA PRO A 87 6.14 -4.04 13.69
C PRO A 87 4.63 -3.93 13.50
N LEU A 88 4.08 -2.77 13.13
CA LEU A 88 2.65 -2.50 12.99
C LEU A 88 2.21 -2.16 11.57
N VAL A 89 3.06 -2.39 10.58
CA VAL A 89 2.76 -2.16 9.17
C VAL A 89 2.91 -3.45 8.40
N SER A 90 1.96 -3.73 7.52
CA SER A 90 1.97 -4.87 6.61
C SER A 90 1.45 -4.42 5.24
N ALA A 91 1.88 -5.06 4.17
CA ALA A 91 1.32 -4.90 2.84
C ALA A 91 0.58 -6.17 2.44
N THR A 92 -0.71 -6.03 2.12
CA THR A 92 -1.57 -7.13 1.68
C THR A 92 -1.83 -7.02 0.18
N GLY A 93 -1.99 -8.14 -0.50
CA GLY A 93 -2.32 -8.15 -1.93
C GLY A 93 -1.16 -7.80 -2.85
N SER A 94 0.09 -7.74 -2.34
CA SER A 94 1.26 -7.52 -3.17
C SER A 94 1.45 -8.67 -4.17
N SER A 95 2.11 -8.37 -5.30
CA SER A 95 2.42 -9.35 -6.35
C SER A 95 3.26 -10.53 -5.87
N GLY A 96 3.97 -10.35 -4.76
CA GLY A 96 4.71 -11.43 -4.09
C GLY A 96 3.85 -12.24 -3.10
N GLY A 97 2.63 -11.82 -2.81
CA GLY A 97 1.71 -12.59 -1.98
C GLY A 97 1.20 -13.80 -2.76
N SER A 98 1.23 -14.98 -2.14
CA SER A 98 0.49 -16.13 -2.62
C SER A 98 -0.99 -15.78 -2.52
N GLY A 99 -1.47 -14.95 -3.43
CA GLY A 99 -2.87 -14.65 -3.53
C GLY A 99 -3.60 -15.97 -3.68
N SER A 100 -4.20 -16.45 -2.62
CA SER A 100 -5.10 -17.57 -2.70
C SER A 100 -6.24 -17.14 -3.61
N GLY A 101 -6.05 -17.24 -4.87
CA GLY A 101 -6.87 -16.92 -5.99
C GLY A 101 -8.37 -16.98 -5.88
N LYS A 102 -8.90 -16.36 -4.86
CA LYS A 102 -10.30 -16.43 -4.47
C LYS A 102 -11.23 -15.59 -5.33
N SER A 103 -10.69 -14.74 -6.18
CA SER A 103 -11.49 -14.01 -7.15
C SER A 103 -11.03 -14.36 -8.56
N GLY A 104 -11.95 -14.82 -9.37
CA GLY A 104 -11.66 -15.09 -10.76
C GLY A 104 -11.59 -13.86 -11.66
N PHE A 105 -11.80 -12.69 -11.11
CA PHE A 105 -11.64 -11.39 -11.76
C PHE A 105 -11.40 -10.32 -10.71
N ASP A 106 -11.05 -9.08 -11.11
CA ASP A 106 -10.62 -8.00 -10.21
C ASP A 106 -9.39 -8.38 -9.37
N ARG A 107 -8.39 -9.01 -10.00
CA ARG A 107 -7.13 -9.34 -9.37
C ARG A 107 -5.99 -8.41 -9.76
N GLY A 108 -6.18 -7.71 -10.88
CA GLY A 108 -5.17 -6.82 -11.41
C GLY A 108 -5.00 -5.57 -10.59
N GLY A 109 -3.81 -5.37 -10.04
CA GLY A 109 -3.41 -4.11 -9.50
C GLY A 109 -3.93 -3.76 -8.12
N TYR A 110 -4.20 -4.73 -7.26
CA TYR A 110 -4.45 -4.43 -5.86
C TYR A 110 -3.18 -4.54 -5.03
N THR A 111 -2.81 -3.41 -4.42
CA THR A 111 -1.83 -3.35 -3.33
C THR A 111 -2.41 -2.46 -2.24
N GLY A 112 -2.35 -2.90 -1.00
CA GLY A 112 -2.83 -2.14 0.14
C GLY A 112 -1.88 -2.28 1.32
N TYR A 113 -1.85 -1.24 2.14
CA TYR A 113 -1.16 -1.28 3.42
C TYR A 113 -2.17 -1.47 4.54
N ASN A 114 -1.75 -2.19 5.56
CA ASN A 114 -2.40 -2.26 6.84
C ASN A 114 -1.49 -1.58 7.86
N ILE A 115 -1.96 -0.51 8.47
CA ILE A 115 -1.25 0.24 9.49
C ILE A 115 -2.08 0.22 10.76
N ARG A 116 -1.54 -0.34 11.84
CA ARG A 116 -2.20 -0.43 13.16
C ARG A 116 -3.61 -1.05 13.12
N GLY A 117 -3.91 -1.89 12.12
CA GLY A 117 -5.19 -2.56 11.95
C GLY A 117 -6.20 -1.84 11.06
N LEU A 118 -5.88 -0.70 10.50
CA LEU A 118 -6.63 -0.07 9.42
C LEU A 118 -6.00 -0.41 8.06
N GLU A 119 -6.84 -0.65 7.07
CA GLU A 119 -6.40 -1.18 5.78
C GLU A 119 -7.21 -0.64 4.61
N SER A 120 -6.86 -1.08 3.41
CA SER A 120 -7.51 -0.68 2.17
C SER A 120 -7.41 0.83 1.97
N ASN A 121 -8.49 1.47 1.56
CA ASN A 121 -8.53 2.90 1.29
C ASN A 121 -8.49 3.80 2.55
N ARG A 122 -8.56 3.21 3.76
CA ARG A 122 -8.32 3.94 5.01
C ARG A 122 -6.84 4.30 5.21
N VAL A 123 -5.95 3.67 4.46
CA VAL A 123 -4.53 4.04 4.38
C VAL A 123 -4.29 4.74 3.05
N GLY A 124 -3.84 5.97 3.10
CA GLY A 124 -3.46 6.76 1.93
C GLY A 124 -2.19 6.21 1.26
N ILE A 125 -2.06 6.35 -0.06
CA ILE A 125 -0.81 6.14 -0.79
C ILE A 125 -0.60 7.35 -1.68
N ASN A 126 0.56 7.99 -1.57
CA ASN A 126 0.96 9.12 -2.40
C ASN A 126 2.24 8.81 -3.15
N VAL A 127 2.40 9.41 -4.33
CA VAL A 127 3.65 9.47 -5.07
C VAL A 127 3.91 10.94 -5.40
N ASP A 128 4.98 11.50 -4.88
CA ASP A 128 5.36 12.91 -5.04
C ASP A 128 4.20 13.87 -4.74
N GLY A 129 3.47 13.62 -3.64
CA GLY A 129 2.31 14.40 -3.22
C GLY A 129 0.99 14.07 -3.95
N VAL A 130 1.03 13.29 -5.02
CA VAL A 130 -0.16 12.92 -5.80
C VAL A 130 -0.77 11.63 -5.26
N SER A 131 -2.04 11.68 -4.83
CA SER A 131 -2.71 10.52 -4.28
C SER A 131 -3.01 9.45 -5.33
N MET A 132 -2.77 8.20 -4.96
CA MET A 132 -3.20 7.05 -5.74
C MET A 132 -4.73 6.90 -5.71
N PRO A 133 -5.35 6.35 -6.76
CA PRO A 133 -6.78 6.12 -6.76
C PRO A 133 -7.17 5.13 -5.66
N GLN A 134 -8.42 5.25 -5.20
CA GLN A 134 -9.00 4.27 -4.29
C GLN A 134 -9.13 2.93 -5.00
N ALA A 135 -8.74 1.85 -4.33
CA ALA A 135 -9.02 0.51 -4.81
C ALA A 135 -10.51 0.20 -4.70
N THR A 136 -11.00 -0.64 -5.58
CA THR A 136 -12.34 -1.22 -5.46
C THR A 136 -12.24 -2.73 -5.50
N GLY A 137 -13.06 -3.40 -4.72
CA GLY A 137 -13.06 -4.85 -4.67
C GLY A 137 -14.43 -5.42 -4.39
N ARG A 138 -14.64 -6.67 -4.81
CA ARG A 138 -15.85 -7.41 -4.53
C ARG A 138 -15.85 -7.87 -3.08
N PRO A 139 -16.84 -7.49 -2.25
CA PRO A 139 -17.06 -8.17 -0.98
C PRO A 139 -17.38 -9.63 -1.27
N TYR A 140 -16.71 -10.52 -0.60
CA TYR A 140 -16.95 -11.94 -0.79
C TYR A 140 -18.27 -12.35 -0.15
N ALA A 141 -19.16 -13.05 -0.87
CA ALA A 141 -20.42 -13.53 -0.32
C ALA A 141 -20.18 -14.41 0.92
N GLY A 142 -20.77 -14.03 2.04
CA GLY A 142 -20.58 -14.69 3.34
C GLY A 142 -19.31 -14.28 4.10
N ARG A 143 -18.48 -13.39 3.54
CA ARG A 143 -17.22 -12.92 4.15
C ARG A 143 -17.04 -11.43 3.90
N THR A 144 -18.06 -10.66 4.08
CA THR A 144 -18.18 -9.28 3.65
C THR A 144 -17.47 -8.28 4.56
N GLY A 145 -16.65 -8.73 5.48
CA GLY A 145 -16.04 -7.85 6.44
C GLY A 145 -14.97 -6.94 5.86
N VAL A 146 -14.07 -7.47 5.06
CA VAL A 146 -12.95 -6.69 4.51
C VAL A 146 -12.46 -7.31 3.22
N ASN A 147 -12.23 -6.48 2.23
CA ASN A 147 -11.55 -6.88 1.01
C ASN A 147 -10.05 -6.86 1.21
N SER A 148 -9.47 -8.03 1.25
CA SER A 148 -8.03 -8.19 1.09
C SER A 148 -7.60 -8.15 -0.38
N PHE A 149 -8.58 -8.20 -1.30
CA PHE A 149 -8.34 -8.29 -2.74
C PHE A 149 -9.28 -7.33 -3.46
N GLY A 150 -8.79 -6.78 -4.56
CA GLY A 150 -9.53 -5.85 -5.38
C GLY A 150 -8.69 -5.40 -6.57
N ILE A 151 -9.17 -4.41 -7.29
CA ILE A 151 -8.51 -3.81 -8.43
C ILE A 151 -8.09 -2.37 -8.08
N GLY A 152 -6.91 -1.97 -8.54
CA GLY A 152 -6.34 -0.65 -8.30
C GLY A 152 -5.27 -0.64 -7.23
N ARG A 153 -4.41 0.39 -7.22
CA ARG A 153 -3.31 0.69 -6.30
C ARG A 153 -1.99 -0.06 -6.52
N ASP A 154 -1.89 -1.08 -7.37
CA ASP A 154 -0.59 -1.69 -7.76
C ASP A 154 -0.01 -0.98 -8.99
N TYR A 155 0.47 0.24 -8.80
CA TYR A 155 0.94 1.09 -9.87
C TYR A 155 2.34 1.66 -9.61
N ILE A 156 3.16 0.99 -8.79
CA ILE A 156 4.41 1.53 -8.29
C ILE A 156 5.51 0.46 -8.34
N ASP A 157 6.70 0.84 -8.79
CA ASP A 157 7.93 0.04 -8.68
C ASP A 157 8.86 0.65 -7.63
N PRO A 158 9.30 -0.10 -6.59
CA PRO A 158 10.16 0.44 -5.53
C PRO A 158 11.47 1.04 -6.01
N TYR A 159 12.01 0.59 -7.13
CA TYR A 159 13.30 1.08 -7.65
C TYR A 159 13.25 2.56 -8.09
N LEU A 160 12.07 3.09 -8.43
CA LEU A 160 11.92 4.48 -8.85
C LEU A 160 12.11 5.49 -7.70
N PHE A 161 12.08 5.04 -6.44
CA PHE A 161 12.01 5.93 -5.29
C PHE A 161 13.32 6.01 -4.52
N GLY A 162 13.65 7.20 -4.07
CA GLY A 162 14.77 7.49 -3.16
C GLY A 162 14.37 7.32 -1.69
N GLN A 163 13.08 7.51 -1.39
CA GLN A 163 12.57 7.51 -0.03
C GLN A 163 11.10 7.07 0.01
N MET A 164 10.72 6.44 1.12
CA MET A 164 9.33 6.14 1.47
C MET A 164 9.08 6.58 2.89
N ASP A 165 8.00 7.33 3.10
CA ASP A 165 7.54 7.78 4.41
C ASP A 165 6.30 7.00 4.82
N ILE A 166 6.25 6.55 6.07
CA ILE A 166 5.09 5.88 6.66
C ILE A 166 4.62 6.72 7.84
N GLU A 167 3.40 7.23 7.78
CA GLU A 167 2.73 7.93 8.87
C GLU A 167 1.56 7.07 9.36
N ALA A 168 1.44 6.86 10.67
CA ALA A 168 0.38 6.06 11.27
C ALA A 168 -0.69 6.95 11.94
N GLY A 169 -1.95 6.46 11.94
CA GLY A 169 -3.10 7.20 12.47
C GLY A 169 -3.67 8.21 11.48
N ALA A 170 -4.46 9.18 11.95
CA ALA A 170 -4.96 10.25 11.11
C ALA A 170 -3.81 11.05 10.49
N THR A 171 -3.91 11.31 9.18
CA THR A 171 -2.89 12.07 8.45
C THR A 171 -2.76 13.49 8.98
N SER A 172 -1.54 14.04 8.98
CA SER A 172 -1.29 15.41 9.42
C SER A 172 -2.09 16.44 8.60
N VAL A 173 -2.36 17.59 9.18
CA VAL A 173 -3.20 18.63 8.55
C VAL A 173 -2.63 19.14 7.24
N SER A 174 -1.30 19.10 7.06
CA SER A 174 -0.63 19.51 5.83
C SER A 174 -0.81 18.52 4.67
N GLN A 175 -1.17 17.27 4.94
CA GLN A 175 -1.33 16.28 3.88
C GLN A 175 -2.56 16.57 3.01
N PRO A 176 -2.44 16.57 1.67
CA PRO A 176 -3.54 16.89 0.77
C PRO A 176 -4.70 15.88 0.85
N ASN A 177 -4.42 14.64 1.24
CA ASN A 177 -5.42 13.60 1.39
C ASN A 177 -5.70 13.31 2.85
N THR A 178 -6.97 13.32 3.21
CA THR A 178 -7.41 12.88 4.52
C THR A 178 -7.48 11.35 4.56
N SER A 179 -6.97 10.77 5.64
CA SER A 179 -7.03 9.33 5.92
C SER A 179 -7.08 9.15 7.43
N ILE A 180 -7.76 8.10 7.89
CA ILE A 180 -7.84 7.75 9.32
C ILE A 180 -6.87 6.61 9.71
N GLY A 181 -6.28 5.93 8.74
CA GLY A 181 -5.40 4.78 8.98
C GLY A 181 -3.91 5.07 8.75
N GLY A 182 -3.58 6.24 8.23
CA GLY A 182 -2.21 6.62 7.94
C GLY A 182 -1.95 6.86 6.46
N LEU A 183 -0.69 7.10 6.15
CA LEU A 183 -0.22 7.42 4.81
C LEU A 183 1.10 6.70 4.54
N VAL A 184 1.24 6.18 3.32
CA VAL A 184 2.52 5.76 2.75
C VAL A 184 2.82 6.68 1.58
N ALA A 185 3.83 7.52 1.72
CA ALA A 185 4.24 8.47 0.70
C ALA A 185 5.58 8.04 0.08
N PHE A 186 5.62 7.99 -1.22
CA PHE A 186 6.81 7.68 -2.02
C PHE A 186 7.36 8.95 -2.64
N HIS A 187 8.66 9.13 -2.51
CA HIS A 187 9.40 10.23 -3.10
C HIS A 187 10.32 9.70 -4.19
N SER A 188 10.10 10.15 -5.42
CA SER A 188 10.92 9.75 -6.57
C SER A 188 12.37 10.14 -6.39
N LYS A 189 13.28 9.36 -6.96
CA LYS A 189 14.69 9.72 -7.05
C LYS A 189 14.83 11.05 -7.77
N SER A 190 15.68 11.93 -7.25
CA SER A 190 15.97 13.25 -7.79
C SER A 190 17.40 13.34 -8.33
N ALA A 191 17.67 14.25 -9.24
CA ALA A 191 19.03 14.56 -9.67
C ALA A 191 19.92 15.01 -8.48
N ASP A 192 19.32 15.69 -7.50
CA ASP A 192 20.00 16.16 -6.28
C ASP A 192 20.50 15.02 -5.38
N ASP A 193 19.94 13.80 -5.51
CA ASP A 193 20.40 12.61 -4.76
C ASP A 193 21.73 12.07 -5.30
N TYR A 194 22.13 12.43 -6.52
CA TYR A 194 23.25 11.84 -7.26
C TYR A 194 24.29 12.83 -7.74
N LEU A 195 23.91 14.11 -7.94
CA LEU A 195 24.77 15.16 -8.46
C LEU A 195 25.24 16.10 -7.35
N SER A 196 26.41 16.70 -7.56
CA SER A 196 26.97 17.76 -6.73
C SER A 196 27.78 18.72 -7.60
N PRO A 197 28.21 19.90 -7.12
CA PRO A 197 29.04 20.79 -7.88
C PRO A 197 30.34 20.15 -8.43
N THR A 198 30.80 19.06 -7.77
CA THR A 198 31.99 18.30 -8.19
C THR A 198 31.66 17.05 -8.99
N ARG A 199 30.38 16.65 -9.06
CA ARG A 199 29.90 15.46 -9.79
C ARG A 199 28.70 15.83 -10.65
N GLN A 200 28.95 16.16 -11.91
CA GLN A 200 27.92 16.59 -12.87
C GLN A 200 27.28 15.44 -13.67
N HIS A 201 27.72 14.21 -13.47
CA HIS A 201 27.20 13.03 -14.16
C HIS A 201 27.18 11.84 -13.20
N TYR A 202 26.11 11.05 -13.31
CA TYR A 202 25.95 9.79 -12.60
C TYR A 202 25.34 8.74 -13.52
N PHE A 203 25.82 7.52 -13.42
CA PHE A 203 25.21 6.35 -14.04
C PHE A 203 25.26 5.18 -13.06
N GLY A 204 24.11 4.59 -12.76
CA GLY A 204 23.96 3.42 -11.90
C GLY A 204 23.22 2.31 -12.62
N TYR A 205 23.67 1.06 -12.44
CA TYR A 205 22.99 -0.13 -12.88
C TYR A 205 22.82 -1.07 -11.70
N GLN A 206 21.59 -1.60 -11.53
CA GLN A 206 21.27 -2.59 -10.51
C GLN A 206 20.61 -3.79 -11.14
N THR A 207 21.00 -4.99 -10.73
CA THR A 207 20.29 -6.22 -11.05
C THR A 207 20.12 -7.08 -9.82
N ASP A 208 18.93 -7.68 -9.66
CA ASP A 208 18.57 -8.52 -8.54
C ASP A 208 17.85 -9.78 -9.00
N TYR A 209 18.03 -10.85 -8.27
CA TYR A 209 17.28 -12.09 -8.43
C TYR A 209 16.63 -12.49 -7.12
N ASP A 210 15.33 -12.82 -7.14
CA ASP A 210 14.57 -13.35 -6.01
C ASP A 210 14.06 -14.77 -6.31
N SER A 211 14.47 -15.75 -5.50
CA SER A 211 14.06 -17.13 -5.68
C SER A 211 12.63 -17.42 -5.19
N ALA A 212 12.00 -16.53 -4.43
CA ALA A 212 10.61 -16.69 -3.95
C ALA A 212 9.61 -16.79 -5.10
N ASN A 213 9.79 -15.96 -6.11
CA ASN A 213 8.96 -15.86 -7.30
C ASN A 213 9.77 -15.92 -8.60
N ARG A 214 11.05 -16.35 -8.53
CA ARG A 214 11.98 -16.44 -9.65
C ARG A 214 12.10 -15.13 -10.43
N ALA A 215 11.98 -14.01 -9.72
CA ALA A 215 11.96 -12.70 -10.35
C ALA A 215 13.37 -12.17 -10.60
N TRP A 216 13.57 -11.64 -11.80
CA TRP A 216 14.73 -10.82 -12.16
C TRP A 216 14.34 -9.36 -12.22
N HIS A 217 15.16 -8.51 -11.65
CA HIS A 217 15.09 -7.06 -11.74
C HIS A 217 16.31 -6.52 -12.46
N ASN A 218 16.11 -5.53 -13.32
CA ASN A 218 17.17 -4.75 -13.93
C ASN A 218 16.77 -3.27 -13.88
N GLY A 219 17.60 -2.46 -13.26
CA GLY A 219 17.36 -1.04 -13.05
C GLY A 219 18.51 -0.19 -13.55
N ILE A 220 18.19 0.96 -14.13
CA ILE A 220 19.15 1.98 -14.58
C ILE A 220 18.74 3.30 -13.96
N THR A 221 19.75 4.03 -13.45
CA THR A 221 19.60 5.42 -12.99
C THR A 221 20.68 6.24 -13.67
N ALA A 222 20.30 7.30 -14.37
CA ALA A 222 21.23 8.22 -15.00
C ALA A 222 20.85 9.66 -14.64
N ALA A 223 21.81 10.44 -14.19
CA ALA A 223 21.61 11.86 -13.90
C ALA A 223 22.72 12.70 -14.51
N ALA A 224 22.39 13.89 -14.97
CA ALA A 224 23.35 14.83 -15.53
C ALA A 224 22.86 16.26 -15.36
N GLY A 225 23.82 17.19 -15.26
CA GLY A 225 23.56 18.62 -15.23
C GLY A 225 24.47 19.38 -14.26
N ASP A 226 24.10 20.60 -14.02
CA ASP A 226 24.79 21.54 -13.15
C ASP A 226 23.81 22.21 -12.18
N ASP A 227 24.25 23.24 -11.49
CA ASP A 227 23.41 23.95 -10.50
C ASP A 227 22.22 24.67 -11.15
N GLN A 228 22.30 25.03 -12.44
CA GLN A 228 21.24 25.73 -13.15
C GLN A 228 20.21 24.77 -13.76
N LEU A 229 20.70 23.71 -14.43
CA LEU A 229 19.82 22.74 -15.10
C LEU A 229 20.35 21.32 -14.90
N ARG A 230 19.58 20.49 -14.26
CA ARG A 230 19.90 19.09 -14.01
C ARG A 230 18.71 18.19 -14.14
N GLY A 231 18.95 16.95 -14.55
CA GLY A 231 17.89 15.98 -14.75
C GLY A 231 18.30 14.59 -14.36
N ILE A 232 17.30 13.75 -14.15
CA ILE A 232 17.45 12.34 -13.85
C ILE A 232 16.51 11.51 -14.71
N PHE A 233 16.95 10.32 -15.09
CA PHE A 233 16.14 9.27 -15.70
C PHE A 233 16.36 7.97 -14.94
N VAL A 234 15.27 7.29 -14.58
CA VAL A 234 15.27 6.01 -13.88
C VAL A 234 14.39 5.03 -14.65
N TYR A 235 14.92 3.84 -14.92
CA TYR A 235 14.18 2.75 -15.56
C TYR A 235 14.29 1.48 -14.74
N SER A 236 13.22 0.72 -14.64
CA SER A 236 13.13 -0.57 -13.97
C SER A 236 12.38 -1.57 -14.83
N ARG A 237 12.95 -2.75 -15.00
CA ARG A 237 12.31 -3.92 -15.59
C ARG A 237 12.32 -5.07 -14.61
N ARG A 238 11.15 -5.71 -14.44
CA ARG A 238 11.03 -6.93 -13.65
C ARG A 238 10.33 -8.02 -14.46
N ASP A 239 10.81 -9.24 -14.35
CA ASP A 239 10.20 -10.44 -14.91
C ASP A 239 10.15 -11.51 -13.83
N GLY A 240 8.99 -12.13 -13.61
CA GLY A 240 8.82 -13.10 -12.53
C GLY A 240 7.71 -14.10 -12.78
N GLN A 241 7.55 -15.00 -11.84
CA GLN A 241 6.57 -16.08 -11.85
C GLN A 241 5.72 -16.01 -10.57
N GLU A 242 4.83 -17.00 -10.39
CA GLU A 242 4.07 -17.16 -9.16
C GLU A 242 5.00 -17.27 -7.94
N THR A 243 4.55 -16.71 -6.82
CA THR A 243 5.24 -16.88 -5.54
C THR A 243 5.10 -18.32 -5.08
N ARG A 244 6.20 -18.95 -4.73
CA ARG A 244 6.24 -20.33 -4.24
C ARG A 244 5.47 -20.47 -2.93
N THR A 245 4.75 -21.56 -2.79
CA THR A 245 4.19 -22.01 -1.51
C THR A 245 5.12 -23.06 -0.89
N GLN A 246 5.08 -23.21 0.43
CA GLN A 246 5.80 -24.26 1.11
C GLN A 246 4.92 -25.51 1.25
N GLY A 247 5.31 -26.62 0.66
CA GLY A 247 4.59 -27.89 0.72
C GLY A 247 4.39 -28.51 -0.65
N ASN A 248 3.56 -29.55 -0.72
CA ASN A 248 3.32 -30.32 -1.95
C ASN A 248 2.33 -29.64 -2.92
N ASN A 249 1.65 -28.58 -2.49
CA ASN A 249 0.69 -27.86 -3.31
C ASN A 249 1.41 -26.72 -4.02
N GLN A 250 1.38 -26.74 -5.35
CA GLN A 250 1.91 -25.65 -6.16
C GLN A 250 0.88 -24.51 -6.19
N ALA A 251 1.37 -23.27 -6.10
CA ALA A 251 0.59 -22.09 -6.46
C ALA A 251 0.18 -22.19 -7.94
N TRP A 252 -0.87 -21.48 -8.31
CA TRP A 252 -1.29 -21.44 -9.71
C TRP A 252 -0.19 -20.82 -10.57
N PRO A 253 0.14 -21.43 -11.72
CA PRO A 253 1.17 -20.90 -12.60
C PRO A 253 0.86 -19.48 -13.02
N GLU A 254 1.81 -18.61 -12.82
CA GLU A 254 1.74 -17.19 -13.21
C GLU A 254 3.05 -16.78 -13.85
N ASN A 255 2.98 -16.02 -14.94
CA ASN A 255 4.11 -15.28 -15.49
C ASN A 255 3.73 -13.81 -15.51
N TRP A 256 4.61 -12.97 -15.02
CA TRP A 256 4.37 -11.54 -15.01
C TRP A 256 5.64 -10.75 -15.35
N HIS A 257 5.43 -9.57 -15.87
CA HIS A 257 6.49 -8.60 -16.07
C HIS A 257 5.99 -7.19 -15.81
N SER A 258 6.92 -6.31 -15.45
CA SER A 258 6.65 -4.89 -15.29
C SER A 258 7.76 -4.04 -15.87
N ASP A 259 7.37 -2.90 -16.42
CA ASP A 259 8.25 -1.82 -16.86
C ASP A 259 7.84 -0.55 -16.13
N ALA A 260 8.81 0.16 -15.59
CA ALA A 260 8.59 1.43 -14.91
C ALA A 260 9.69 2.42 -15.28
N PHE A 261 9.33 3.67 -15.45
CA PHE A 261 10.30 4.74 -15.59
C PHE A 261 9.82 6.03 -14.93
N ALA A 262 10.78 6.79 -14.45
CA ALA A 262 10.59 8.15 -13.96
C ALA A 262 11.66 9.04 -14.55
N ALA A 263 11.30 10.28 -14.84
CA ALA A 263 12.22 11.31 -15.24
C ALA A 263 11.82 12.62 -14.60
N SER A 264 12.81 13.41 -14.20
CA SER A 264 12.57 14.78 -13.76
C SER A 264 13.69 15.70 -14.20
N THR A 265 13.33 16.95 -14.40
CA THR A 265 14.26 18.03 -14.72
C THR A 265 14.05 19.15 -13.73
N ILE A 266 15.11 19.60 -13.09
CA ILE A 266 15.15 20.71 -12.16
C ILE A 266 15.84 21.87 -12.86
N TRP A 267 15.14 22.99 -12.94
CA TRP A 267 15.65 24.22 -13.55
C TRP A 267 15.61 25.35 -12.52
N GLN A 268 16.80 25.81 -12.11
CA GLN A 268 16.96 27.01 -11.31
C GLN A 268 16.79 28.23 -12.24
N LEU A 269 15.54 28.73 -12.34
CA LEU A 269 15.19 29.81 -13.27
C LEU A 269 15.92 31.13 -12.90
N ASN A 270 15.96 31.38 -11.58
CA ASN A 270 16.71 32.48 -10.95
C ASN A 270 16.90 32.17 -9.47
N ASP A 271 17.40 33.09 -8.68
CA ASP A 271 17.67 32.90 -7.24
C ASP A 271 16.42 32.62 -6.40
N GLU A 272 15.23 32.98 -6.89
CA GLU A 272 13.96 32.83 -6.17
C GLU A 272 13.14 31.65 -6.67
N HIS A 273 13.24 31.26 -7.95
CA HIS A 273 12.37 30.22 -8.56
C HIS A 273 13.16 28.99 -8.97
N LYS A 274 12.75 27.83 -8.45
CA LYS A 274 13.23 26.51 -8.86
C LYS A 274 12.04 25.71 -9.42
N LEU A 275 12.05 25.48 -10.74
CA LEU A 275 11.03 24.70 -11.44
C LEU A 275 11.44 23.23 -11.53
N THR A 276 10.52 22.33 -11.19
CA THR A 276 10.70 20.89 -11.36
C THR A 276 9.60 20.35 -12.24
N ALA A 277 9.95 19.85 -13.42
CA ALA A 277 9.05 19.09 -14.27
C ALA A 277 9.34 17.61 -14.11
N SER A 278 8.31 16.82 -13.80
CA SER A 278 8.45 15.38 -13.57
C SER A 278 7.40 14.57 -14.33
N GLY A 279 7.79 13.34 -14.70
CA GLY A 279 6.91 12.38 -15.33
C GLY A 279 7.26 10.96 -14.89
N ASN A 280 6.25 10.12 -14.77
CA ASN A 280 6.44 8.73 -14.42
C ASN A 280 5.46 7.81 -15.16
N TYR A 281 5.89 6.60 -15.41
CA TYR A 281 5.11 5.55 -16.02
C TYR A 281 5.34 4.23 -15.30
N TYR A 282 4.30 3.45 -15.15
CA TYR A 282 4.34 2.08 -14.68
C TYR A 282 3.39 1.22 -15.51
N GLN A 283 3.84 0.03 -15.88
CA GLN A 283 2.99 -1.00 -16.46
C GLN A 283 3.39 -2.34 -15.89
N LYS A 284 2.40 -3.16 -15.53
CA LYS A 284 2.59 -4.57 -15.20
C LYS A 284 1.59 -5.40 -15.98
N THR A 285 2.03 -6.53 -16.50
CA THR A 285 1.19 -7.53 -17.16
C THR A 285 1.42 -8.87 -16.49
N SER A 286 0.34 -9.59 -16.18
CA SER A 286 0.41 -10.96 -15.66
C SER A 286 -0.51 -11.89 -16.45
N HIS A 287 -0.10 -13.15 -16.54
CA HIS A 287 -0.87 -14.26 -17.12
C HIS A 287 -0.91 -15.37 -16.09
N THR A 288 -2.11 -15.65 -15.57
CA THR A 288 -2.32 -16.67 -14.54
C THR A 288 -3.18 -17.79 -15.09
N HIS A 289 -2.83 -19.03 -14.79
CA HIS A 289 -3.58 -20.21 -15.11
C HIS A 289 -4.16 -20.81 -13.83
N PHE A 290 -5.49 -20.88 -13.74
CA PHE A 290 -6.17 -21.45 -12.59
C PHE A 290 -6.60 -22.88 -12.89
N ASP A 291 -6.14 -23.84 -12.09
CA ASP A 291 -6.55 -25.24 -12.21
C ASP A 291 -7.93 -25.49 -11.60
N THR A 292 -8.31 -24.68 -10.64
CA THR A 292 -9.63 -24.72 -10.02
C THR A 292 -10.15 -23.30 -9.84
N TRP A 293 -11.43 -23.11 -10.14
CA TRP A 293 -12.12 -21.85 -9.92
C TRP A 293 -13.23 -22.06 -8.88
N ASN A 294 -13.28 -21.20 -7.87
CA ASN A 294 -14.35 -21.18 -6.91
C ASN A 294 -15.12 -19.85 -7.00
N SER A 295 -16.29 -19.85 -7.61
CA SER A 295 -17.17 -18.71 -7.72
C SER A 295 -18.21 -18.70 -6.59
N GLY A 296 -17.77 -18.45 -5.36
CA GLY A 296 -18.71 -18.23 -4.26
C GLY A 296 -19.27 -19.49 -3.58
N GLY A 297 -18.52 -20.58 -3.58
CA GLY A 297 -18.85 -21.78 -2.80
C GLY A 297 -19.21 -23.01 -3.61
N SER A 298 -19.40 -22.88 -4.92
CA SER A 298 -19.52 -24.02 -5.82
C SER A 298 -18.14 -24.30 -6.42
N ALA A 299 -17.66 -25.51 -6.29
CA ALA A 299 -16.44 -25.94 -6.97
C ALA A 299 -16.69 -25.87 -8.47
N VAL A 300 -15.99 -25.01 -9.16
CA VAL A 300 -16.00 -25.01 -10.62
C VAL A 300 -14.88 -25.92 -11.08
N ILE A 301 -15.25 -26.94 -11.79
CA ILE A 301 -14.34 -27.91 -12.37
C ILE A 301 -13.91 -27.38 -13.73
N GLY A 302 -12.64 -27.07 -13.88
CA GLY A 302 -12.09 -26.65 -15.16
C GLY A 302 -10.90 -25.71 -15.02
N THR A 303 -10.23 -25.51 -16.10
CA THR A 303 -9.09 -24.58 -16.20
C THR A 303 -9.58 -23.21 -16.64
N SER A 304 -9.12 -22.19 -15.94
CA SER A 304 -9.38 -20.79 -16.25
C SER A 304 -8.07 -20.05 -16.50
N GLN A 305 -8.09 -19.09 -17.39
CA GLN A 305 -6.93 -18.25 -17.70
C GLN A 305 -7.29 -16.79 -17.46
N GLN A 306 -6.35 -16.04 -16.92
CA GLN A 306 -6.51 -14.61 -16.71
C GLN A 306 -5.29 -13.86 -17.25
N SER A 307 -5.54 -12.79 -17.96
CA SER A 307 -4.54 -11.79 -18.32
C SER A 307 -4.92 -10.49 -17.64
N SER A 308 -4.05 -10.00 -16.78
CA SER A 308 -4.23 -8.73 -16.05
C SER A 308 -3.19 -7.73 -16.51
N GLN A 309 -3.59 -6.48 -16.69
CA GLN A 309 -2.69 -5.38 -17.00
C GLN A 309 -3.01 -4.17 -16.15
N THR A 310 -2.01 -3.61 -15.51
CA THR A 310 -2.11 -2.35 -14.79
C THR A 310 -1.17 -1.33 -15.38
N ARG A 311 -1.62 -0.07 -15.48
CA ARG A 311 -0.85 1.06 -16.01
C ARG A 311 -1.09 2.31 -15.18
N ARG A 312 -0.02 3.07 -14.99
CA ARG A 312 -0.08 4.43 -14.47
C ARG A 312 0.78 5.34 -15.33
N PHE A 313 0.25 6.51 -15.61
CA PHE A 313 0.98 7.63 -16.19
C PHE A 313 0.73 8.87 -15.35
N GLY A 314 1.77 9.60 -14.98
CA GLY A 314 1.68 10.83 -14.22
C GLY A 314 2.66 11.87 -14.74
N VAL A 315 2.25 13.13 -14.73
CA VAL A 315 3.10 14.29 -14.97
C VAL A 315 2.78 15.37 -13.95
N ALA A 316 3.80 16.07 -13.51
CA ALA A 316 3.66 17.22 -12.61
C ALA A 316 4.64 18.34 -12.96
N LEU A 317 4.23 19.56 -12.65
CA LEU A 317 5.07 20.75 -12.68
C LEU A 317 4.98 21.40 -11.30
N GLN A 318 6.13 21.61 -10.67
CA GLN A 318 6.27 22.24 -9.36
C GLN A 318 7.14 23.49 -9.48
N ASP A 319 6.77 24.53 -8.76
CA ASP A 319 7.58 25.73 -8.52
C ASP A 319 7.84 25.85 -7.03
N ASP A 320 9.12 25.83 -6.64
CA ASP A 320 9.59 26.20 -5.31
C ASP A 320 10.06 27.66 -5.37
N TYR A 321 9.20 28.55 -4.91
CA TYR A 321 9.46 29.98 -4.84
C TYR A 321 9.98 30.36 -3.45
N THR A 322 11.21 30.89 -3.42
CA THR A 322 11.89 31.32 -2.19
C THR A 322 12.24 32.80 -2.31
N PRO A 323 11.28 33.72 -2.08
CA PRO A 323 11.47 35.13 -2.33
C PRO A 323 12.38 35.82 -1.29
N LEU A 324 13.13 36.78 -1.74
CA LEU A 324 13.95 37.65 -0.89
C LEU A 324 13.11 38.76 -0.21
N ASN A 325 11.97 38.40 0.35
CA ASN A 325 11.07 39.36 1.03
C ASN A 325 10.71 38.88 2.45
N GLN A 326 10.12 39.81 3.25
CA GLN A 326 9.78 39.52 4.64
C GLN A 326 8.45 38.77 4.85
N TRP A 327 7.64 38.56 3.80
CA TRP A 327 6.28 38.05 3.94
C TRP A 327 6.19 36.53 3.81
N VAL A 328 7.04 35.94 2.97
CA VAL A 328 7.05 34.51 2.65
C VAL A 328 8.47 34.02 2.67
N ASP A 329 8.74 32.87 3.32
CA ASP A 329 10.06 32.23 3.24
C ASP A 329 10.11 31.23 2.10
N GLN A 330 9.00 30.49 1.91
CA GLN A 330 8.88 29.52 0.82
C GLN A 330 7.41 29.38 0.42
N LEU A 331 7.17 29.27 -0.88
CA LEU A 331 5.88 28.88 -1.46
C LEU A 331 6.13 27.75 -2.48
N THR A 332 5.67 26.55 -2.17
CA THR A 332 5.73 25.41 -3.09
C THR A 332 4.38 25.23 -3.74
N SER A 333 4.31 25.29 -5.07
CA SER A 333 3.09 25.11 -5.84
C SER A 333 3.26 24.03 -6.87
N GLN A 334 2.31 23.10 -6.98
CA GLN A 334 2.33 21.98 -7.91
C GLN A 334 1.01 21.88 -8.67
N VAL A 335 1.09 21.59 -9.96
CA VAL A 335 -0.03 21.11 -10.76
C VAL A 335 0.31 19.75 -11.34
N TYR A 336 -0.68 18.85 -11.38
CA TYR A 336 -0.44 17.48 -11.81
C TYR A 336 -1.61 16.88 -12.58
N TRP A 337 -1.29 15.93 -13.44
CA TRP A 337 -2.25 15.06 -14.09
C TRP A 337 -1.81 13.60 -13.95
N GLN A 338 -2.76 12.71 -13.62
CA GLN A 338 -2.53 11.29 -13.45
C GLN A 338 -3.64 10.48 -14.13
N LYS A 339 -3.24 9.44 -14.85
CA LYS A 339 -4.14 8.42 -15.41
C LYS A 339 -3.71 7.04 -14.93
N THR A 340 -4.67 6.25 -14.42
CA THR A 340 -4.45 4.85 -14.08
C THR A 340 -5.46 3.96 -14.78
N GLN A 341 -5.04 2.75 -15.13
CA GLN A 341 -5.88 1.75 -15.77
C GLN A 341 -5.52 0.38 -15.20
N ALA A 342 -6.54 -0.41 -14.86
CA ALA A 342 -6.39 -1.82 -14.59
C ALA A 342 -7.39 -2.57 -15.48
N HIS A 343 -6.93 -3.60 -16.17
CA HIS A 343 -7.69 -4.39 -17.13
C HIS A 343 -7.51 -5.86 -16.80
N ASP A 344 -8.60 -6.54 -16.48
CA ASP A 344 -8.64 -7.98 -16.28
C ASP A 344 -9.46 -8.65 -17.37
N ASN A 345 -8.84 -9.63 -18.04
CA ASN A 345 -9.47 -10.47 -19.04
C ASN A 345 -9.39 -11.92 -18.56
N THR A 346 -10.52 -12.46 -18.11
CA THR A 346 -10.61 -13.81 -17.59
C THR A 346 -11.43 -14.70 -18.53
N TYR A 347 -10.88 -15.87 -18.86
CA TYR A 347 -11.57 -16.87 -19.67
C TYR A 347 -11.62 -18.20 -18.91
N GLY A 348 -12.80 -18.79 -18.83
CA GLY A 348 -12.98 -20.07 -18.16
C GLY A 348 -14.42 -20.48 -18.01
N PRO A 349 -14.69 -21.66 -17.41
CA PRO A 349 -16.04 -22.10 -17.16
C PRO A 349 -16.76 -21.12 -16.25
N SER A 350 -18.00 -20.81 -16.59
CA SER A 350 -18.93 -20.13 -15.68
C SER A 350 -19.65 -21.15 -14.80
N ASP A 351 -20.46 -20.68 -13.85
CA ASP A 351 -21.33 -21.55 -13.02
C ASP A 351 -22.29 -22.44 -13.86
N THR A 352 -22.49 -22.10 -15.12
CA THR A 352 -23.26 -22.88 -16.08
C THR A 352 -22.42 -23.88 -16.89
N LEU A 353 -21.13 -24.02 -16.60
CA LEU A 353 -20.16 -24.80 -17.37
C LEU A 353 -19.94 -24.31 -18.81
N VAL A 354 -20.54 -23.20 -19.20
CA VAL A 354 -20.28 -22.55 -20.50
C VAL A 354 -19.05 -21.67 -20.37
N PRO A 355 -18.00 -21.90 -21.17
CA PRO A 355 -16.83 -21.03 -21.14
C PRO A 355 -17.22 -19.58 -21.41
N THR A 356 -16.85 -18.70 -20.48
CA THR A 356 -17.21 -17.27 -20.54
C THR A 356 -15.94 -16.42 -20.45
N ARG A 357 -15.87 -15.42 -21.31
CA ARG A 357 -14.89 -14.36 -21.23
C ARG A 357 -15.45 -13.19 -20.42
N THR A 358 -14.79 -12.85 -19.33
CA THR A 358 -15.13 -11.71 -18.48
C THR A 358 -14.07 -10.64 -18.63
N LEU A 359 -14.48 -9.44 -19.03
CA LEU A 359 -13.64 -8.24 -19.07
C LEU A 359 -14.07 -7.32 -17.93
N SER A 360 -13.11 -6.88 -17.13
CA SER A 360 -13.32 -5.96 -16.01
C SER A 360 -12.25 -4.88 -16.02
N ASP A 361 -12.65 -3.64 -16.17
CA ASP A 361 -11.77 -2.49 -16.22
C ASP A 361 -11.99 -1.57 -15.03
N PHE A 362 -10.90 -0.93 -14.60
CA PHE A 362 -10.91 0.13 -13.60
C PHE A 362 -10.00 1.26 -14.09
N ASN A 363 -10.61 2.34 -14.55
CA ASN A 363 -9.91 3.46 -15.15
C ASN A 363 -10.12 4.71 -14.31
N THR A 364 -9.04 5.45 -14.00
CA THR A 364 -9.14 6.76 -13.36
C THR A 364 -8.36 7.81 -14.13
N ASN A 365 -8.86 9.02 -14.11
CA ASN A 365 -8.21 10.20 -14.69
C ASN A 365 -8.38 11.36 -13.73
N LYS A 366 -7.27 11.95 -13.25
CA LYS A 366 -7.24 12.96 -12.21
C LYS A 366 -6.39 14.15 -12.65
N LEU A 367 -6.91 15.36 -12.44
CA LEU A 367 -6.21 16.64 -12.58
C LEU A 367 -6.29 17.36 -11.24
N GLY A 368 -5.17 17.87 -10.75
CA GLY A 368 -5.16 18.55 -9.46
C GLY A 368 -4.04 19.56 -9.30
N PHE A 369 -4.10 20.24 -8.17
CA PHE A 369 -3.11 21.23 -7.73
C PHE A 369 -2.91 21.17 -6.22
N SER A 370 -1.76 21.62 -5.77
CA SER A 370 -1.46 21.93 -4.37
C SER A 370 -0.57 23.17 -4.29
N SER A 371 -0.72 23.95 -3.22
CA SER A 371 0.14 25.09 -2.93
C SER A 371 0.32 25.19 -1.43
N GLU A 372 1.54 25.30 -0.96
CA GLU A 372 1.91 25.38 0.45
C GLU A 372 2.88 26.52 0.68
N LEU A 373 2.57 27.33 1.68
CA LEU A 373 3.34 28.47 2.14
C LEU A 373 3.98 28.13 3.49
N ALA A 374 5.26 28.48 3.66
CA ALA A 374 5.96 28.44 4.93
C ALA A 374 6.51 29.82 5.31
N LYS A 375 6.41 30.16 6.60
CA LYS A 375 6.90 31.42 7.16
C LYS A 375 7.34 31.25 8.60
N SER A 376 8.60 31.61 8.91
CA SER A 376 9.13 31.70 10.26
C SER A 376 9.19 33.15 10.71
N ILE A 377 8.54 33.46 11.86
CA ILE A 377 8.53 34.79 12.47
C ILE A 377 8.76 34.65 13.98
N GLY A 378 9.94 35.02 14.46
CA GLY A 378 10.26 34.93 15.86
C GLY A 378 10.21 33.49 16.40
N ARG A 379 9.18 33.18 17.18
CA ARG A 379 8.96 31.84 17.75
C ARG A 379 7.99 30.97 16.94
N HIS A 380 7.40 31.52 15.87
CA HIS A 380 6.36 30.91 15.07
C HIS A 380 6.91 30.36 13.77
N ASP A 381 6.66 29.08 13.50
CA ASP A 381 6.88 28.44 12.21
C ASP A 381 5.51 28.12 11.62
N ILE A 382 4.99 29.02 10.79
CA ILE A 382 3.64 28.94 10.23
C ILE A 382 3.69 28.23 8.89
N ARG A 383 2.79 27.26 8.69
CA ARG A 383 2.52 26.62 7.42
C ARG A 383 1.05 26.75 7.07
N ALA A 384 0.75 27.06 5.82
CA ALA A 384 -0.62 27.13 5.32
C ALA A 384 -0.67 26.62 3.88
N GLY A 385 -1.74 25.98 3.48
CA GLY A 385 -1.82 25.46 2.13
C GLY A 385 -3.24 25.21 1.65
N LEU A 386 -3.33 25.08 0.33
CA LEU A 386 -4.55 24.77 -0.42
C LEU A 386 -4.26 23.62 -1.39
N ASN A 387 -5.21 22.71 -1.56
CA ASN A 387 -5.15 21.68 -2.56
C ASN A 387 -6.52 21.33 -3.11
N GLY A 388 -6.58 20.80 -4.32
CA GLY A 388 -7.80 20.29 -4.89
C GLY A 388 -7.56 19.44 -6.11
N ASP A 389 -8.50 18.52 -6.38
CA ASP A 389 -8.48 17.70 -7.58
C ASP A 389 -9.88 17.37 -8.09
N ILE A 390 -9.94 17.03 -9.38
CA ILE A 390 -11.10 16.45 -10.02
C ILE A 390 -10.67 15.13 -10.64
N GLY A 391 -11.28 14.03 -10.16
CA GLY A 391 -11.06 12.68 -10.64
C GLY A 391 -12.30 12.11 -11.31
N ARG A 392 -12.11 11.33 -12.39
CA ARG A 392 -13.15 10.51 -13.01
C ARG A 392 -12.77 9.06 -12.89
N THR A 393 -13.72 8.21 -12.49
CA THR A 393 -13.57 6.76 -12.38
C THR A 393 -14.59 6.10 -13.28
N GLU A 394 -14.12 5.20 -14.14
CA GLU A 394 -14.94 4.40 -15.05
C GLU A 394 -14.73 2.92 -14.76
N ARG A 395 -15.82 2.15 -14.79
CA ARG A 395 -15.85 0.72 -14.43
C ARG A 395 -16.48 -0.13 -15.53
N PRO A 396 -15.96 -0.12 -16.77
CA PRO A 396 -16.47 -0.99 -17.85
C PRO A 396 -16.40 -2.46 -17.43
N PHE A 397 -17.48 -3.19 -17.71
CA PHE A 397 -17.60 -4.61 -17.40
C PHE A 397 -18.41 -5.33 -18.48
N SER A 398 -17.95 -6.49 -18.92
CA SER A 398 -18.69 -7.31 -19.88
C SER A 398 -18.41 -8.80 -19.75
N GLN A 399 -19.39 -9.62 -20.13
CA GLN A 399 -19.25 -11.07 -20.20
C GLN A 399 -19.75 -11.57 -21.57
N SER A 400 -18.99 -12.48 -22.19
CA SER A 400 -19.33 -13.08 -23.48
C SER A 400 -19.00 -14.59 -23.52
N PRO A 401 -19.95 -15.48 -23.91
CA PRO A 401 -21.37 -15.18 -24.12
C PRO A 401 -22.01 -14.61 -22.87
N THR A 402 -23.09 -13.85 -23.02
CA THR A 402 -23.83 -13.33 -21.85
C THR A 402 -24.45 -14.48 -21.07
N PRO A 403 -24.08 -14.67 -19.82
CA PRO A 403 -24.64 -15.75 -18.99
C PRO A 403 -26.16 -15.56 -18.79
N LEU A 404 -26.84 -16.65 -18.39
CA LEU A 404 -28.23 -16.58 -17.93
C LEU A 404 -28.36 -15.54 -16.82
N VAL A 405 -29.53 -14.92 -16.69
CA VAL A 405 -29.79 -13.79 -15.78
C VAL A 405 -29.28 -14.03 -14.34
N TYR A 406 -29.41 -15.25 -13.84
CA TYR A 406 -29.03 -15.63 -12.48
C TYR A 406 -27.51 -15.75 -12.26
N TYR A 407 -26.74 -15.95 -13.31
CA TYR A 407 -25.29 -16.13 -13.27
C TYR A 407 -24.52 -14.92 -13.83
N ARG A 408 -25.26 -13.91 -14.30
CA ARG A 408 -24.64 -12.72 -14.88
C ARG A 408 -23.99 -11.89 -13.78
N VAL A 409 -22.69 -11.72 -13.85
CA VAL A 409 -21.98 -10.70 -13.10
C VAL A 409 -22.18 -9.37 -13.82
N MET A 410 -22.32 -8.30 -13.05
CA MET A 410 -22.66 -6.98 -13.56
C MET A 410 -21.52 -5.99 -13.34
N GLN A 411 -21.66 -4.82 -13.95
CA GLN A 411 -20.79 -3.68 -13.64
C GLN A 411 -20.78 -3.45 -12.12
N PRO A 412 -19.59 -3.50 -11.47
CA PRO A 412 -19.48 -3.54 -10.01
C PRO A 412 -19.98 -2.30 -9.30
N GLN A 413 -19.89 -1.16 -9.95
CA GLN A 413 -20.33 0.14 -9.45
C GLN A 413 -20.63 1.08 -10.63
N ALA A 414 -21.37 2.15 -10.39
CA ALA A 414 -21.55 3.22 -11.35
C ALA A 414 -20.22 3.97 -11.60
N ASP A 415 -20.05 4.45 -12.81
CA ASP A 415 -19.03 5.45 -13.09
C ASP A 415 -19.25 6.67 -12.20
N SER A 416 -18.17 7.34 -11.84
CA SER A 416 -18.26 8.45 -10.89
C SER A 416 -17.28 9.58 -11.19
N GLN A 417 -17.60 10.76 -10.69
CA GLN A 417 -16.69 11.90 -10.63
C GLN A 417 -16.54 12.31 -9.16
N THR A 418 -15.30 12.38 -8.71
CA THR A 418 -14.95 12.86 -7.38
C THR A 418 -14.29 14.23 -7.52
N THR A 419 -14.71 15.18 -6.71
CA THR A 419 -14.08 16.50 -6.59
C THR A 419 -13.64 16.67 -5.15
N THR A 420 -12.38 16.99 -4.92
CA THR A 420 -11.81 17.27 -3.61
C THR A 420 -11.34 18.72 -3.54
N LEU A 421 -11.47 19.32 -2.39
CA LEU A 421 -10.90 20.63 -2.07
C LEU A 421 -10.51 20.65 -0.60
N GLY A 422 -9.34 21.18 -0.29
CA GLY A 422 -8.87 21.27 1.08
C GLY A 422 -7.98 22.47 1.32
N GLY A 423 -7.95 22.91 2.56
CA GLY A 423 -7.02 23.95 3.01
C GLY A 423 -6.65 23.72 4.46
N PHE A 424 -5.45 24.12 4.83
CA PHE A 424 -4.95 23.98 6.19
C PHE A 424 -4.14 25.20 6.63
N VAL A 425 -4.02 25.32 7.94
CA VAL A 425 -3.06 26.18 8.61
C VAL A 425 -2.57 25.48 9.88
N GLU A 426 -1.28 25.56 10.15
CA GLU A 426 -0.67 25.14 11.40
C GLU A 426 0.43 26.12 11.80
N ASP A 427 0.69 26.24 13.11
CA ASP A 427 1.71 27.13 13.66
C ASP A 427 2.51 26.37 14.74
N LYS A 428 3.78 26.11 14.48
CA LYS A 428 4.68 25.56 15.49
C LYS A 428 5.28 26.71 16.31
N ILE A 429 4.78 26.85 17.53
CA ILE A 429 5.19 27.88 18.49
C ILE A 429 6.32 27.32 19.33
N ASN A 430 7.54 27.77 19.07
CA ASN A 430 8.75 27.33 19.74
C ASN A 430 9.01 28.15 21.01
N GLY A 431 9.47 27.50 22.08
CA GLY A 431 9.80 28.13 23.34
C GLY A 431 10.81 27.29 24.15
N ASP A 432 11.25 27.89 25.26
CA ASP A 432 12.11 27.19 26.21
C ASP A 432 11.46 27.22 27.59
N TRP A 433 11.45 26.08 28.25
CA TRP A 433 10.98 25.90 29.61
C TRP A 433 12.02 25.17 30.45
N GLN A 434 12.52 25.81 31.49
CA GLN A 434 13.54 25.30 32.39
C GLN A 434 14.82 24.78 31.66
N GLY A 435 15.20 25.42 30.54
CA GLY A 435 16.34 25.06 29.74
C GLY A 435 16.11 23.92 28.73
N HIS A 436 14.88 23.45 28.60
CA HIS A 436 14.46 22.45 27.64
C HIS A 436 13.63 23.10 26.53
N HIS A 437 13.85 22.67 25.30
CA HIS A 437 13.04 23.13 24.19
C HIS A 437 11.61 22.55 24.30
N VAL A 438 10.61 23.40 24.11
CA VAL A 438 9.19 23.07 24.11
C VAL A 438 8.56 23.65 22.83
N ALA A 439 7.72 22.90 22.15
CA ALA A 439 6.94 23.44 21.05
C ALA A 439 5.47 23.02 21.16
N LEU A 440 4.58 23.96 20.87
CA LEU A 440 3.14 23.74 20.76
C LEU A 440 2.74 23.96 19.31
N THR A 441 2.08 22.97 18.68
CA THR A 441 1.64 23.06 17.29
C THR A 441 0.14 22.87 17.19
N PRO A 442 -0.69 23.95 17.28
CA PRO A 442 -2.07 23.92 16.86
C PRO A 442 -2.15 23.90 15.33
N GLY A 443 -3.12 23.18 14.81
CA GLY A 443 -3.41 23.11 13.39
C GLY A 443 -4.88 22.82 13.11
N ILE A 444 -5.34 23.19 11.93
CA ILE A 444 -6.66 22.86 11.43
C ILE A 444 -6.63 22.67 9.93
N ARG A 445 -7.36 21.64 9.46
CA ARG A 445 -7.66 21.42 8.05
C ARG A 445 -9.17 21.47 7.83
N VAL A 446 -9.59 22.08 6.73
CA VAL A 446 -10.93 21.93 6.16
C VAL A 446 -10.82 21.06 4.93
N ALA A 447 -11.60 19.99 4.86
CA ALA A 447 -11.61 19.05 3.74
C ALA A 447 -13.03 18.91 3.20
N TYR A 448 -13.21 19.14 1.90
CA TYR A 448 -14.44 18.95 1.16
C TYR A 448 -14.27 17.85 0.13
N LEU A 449 -15.28 16.97 0.03
CA LEU A 449 -15.36 15.97 -1.03
C LEU A 449 -16.77 15.90 -1.58
N LYS A 450 -16.89 15.78 -2.91
CA LYS A 450 -18.14 15.52 -3.62
C LYS A 450 -17.98 14.34 -4.56
N ASN A 451 -18.80 13.31 -4.37
CA ASN A 451 -18.99 12.21 -5.28
C ASN A 451 -20.26 12.44 -6.12
N LYS A 452 -20.14 12.25 -7.44
CA LYS A 452 -21.26 12.34 -8.38
C LYS A 452 -21.29 11.07 -9.23
N PRO A 453 -22.38 10.27 -9.19
CA PRO A 453 -22.50 9.11 -10.07
C PRO A 453 -22.70 9.59 -11.52
N ARG A 454 -22.26 8.77 -12.47
CA ARG A 454 -22.35 9.04 -13.90
C ARG A 454 -22.83 7.78 -14.62
N ASN A 455 -23.35 7.94 -15.83
CA ASN A 455 -23.76 6.84 -16.72
C ASN A 455 -24.72 5.84 -16.05
N LEU A 456 -25.64 6.32 -15.22
CA LEU A 456 -26.60 5.48 -14.49
C LEU A 456 -27.50 4.66 -15.43
N GLY A 457 -27.86 5.19 -16.60
CA GLY A 457 -28.62 4.46 -17.61
C GLY A 457 -27.85 3.22 -18.12
N SER A 458 -26.54 3.35 -18.35
CA SER A 458 -25.69 2.20 -18.74
C SER A 458 -25.60 1.18 -17.63
N LEU A 459 -25.49 1.62 -16.37
CA LEU A 459 -25.51 0.73 -15.21
C LEU A 459 -26.81 -0.06 -15.13
N ALA A 460 -27.96 0.59 -15.29
CA ALA A 460 -29.28 -0.05 -15.29
C ALA A 460 -29.42 -1.04 -16.45
N ALA A 461 -29.05 -0.65 -17.66
CA ALA A 461 -29.12 -1.49 -18.86
C ALA A 461 -28.24 -2.76 -18.75
N GLY A 462 -27.07 -2.65 -18.12
CA GLY A 462 -26.17 -3.78 -17.85
C GLY A 462 -26.57 -4.63 -16.66
N SER A 463 -27.55 -4.20 -15.87
CA SER A 463 -27.91 -4.83 -14.59
C SER A 463 -28.97 -5.92 -14.76
N SER A 464 -28.79 -7.06 -14.09
CA SER A 464 -29.86 -8.02 -13.85
C SER A 464 -30.53 -7.84 -12.49
N VAL A 465 -30.06 -6.87 -11.70
CA VAL A 465 -30.44 -6.65 -10.30
C VAL A 465 -31.17 -5.32 -10.13
N LEU A 466 -30.77 -4.29 -10.88
CA LEU A 466 -31.29 -2.93 -10.78
C LEU A 466 -32.05 -2.54 -12.05
N THR A 467 -33.15 -1.83 -11.88
CA THR A 467 -33.89 -1.17 -12.97
C THR A 467 -33.51 0.28 -13.08
N GLU A 468 -33.87 0.95 -14.18
CA GLU A 468 -33.60 2.39 -14.36
C GLU A 468 -34.24 3.23 -13.25
N GLU A 469 -35.46 2.87 -12.83
CA GLU A 469 -36.16 3.52 -11.70
C GLU A 469 -35.41 3.31 -10.39
N SER A 470 -34.98 2.08 -10.08
CA SER A 470 -34.25 1.81 -8.83
C SER A 470 -32.89 2.51 -8.80
N VAL A 471 -32.15 2.58 -9.92
CA VAL A 471 -30.85 3.24 -9.99
C VAL A 471 -30.98 4.75 -9.76
N SER A 472 -31.99 5.40 -10.35
CA SER A 472 -32.24 6.84 -10.17
C SER A 472 -32.64 7.21 -8.74
N THR A 473 -33.31 6.29 -8.04
CA THR A 473 -33.74 6.49 -6.65
C THR A 473 -32.62 6.19 -5.65
N LEU A 474 -31.79 5.18 -5.93
CA LEU A 474 -30.73 4.71 -5.03
C LEU A 474 -29.49 5.59 -5.07
N TYR A 475 -29.13 6.13 -6.25
CA TYR A 475 -27.85 6.77 -6.46
C TYR A 475 -27.97 8.24 -6.83
N SER A 476 -27.48 9.11 -5.95
CA SER A 476 -27.43 10.55 -6.15
C SER A 476 -26.04 11.11 -5.77
N SER A 477 -25.82 12.38 -6.10
CA SER A 477 -24.61 13.08 -5.69
C SER A 477 -24.57 13.22 -4.17
N GLN A 478 -23.40 12.96 -3.57
CA GLN A 478 -23.13 13.15 -2.16
C GLN A 478 -21.95 14.09 -1.98
N SER A 479 -22.04 15.00 -1.01
CA SER A 479 -20.91 15.86 -0.62
C SER A 479 -20.89 16.06 0.88
N ASP A 480 -19.68 16.22 1.41
CA ASP A 480 -19.49 16.50 2.83
C ASP A 480 -18.27 17.41 3.05
N THR A 481 -18.28 18.13 4.17
CA THR A 481 -17.19 19.01 4.60
C THR A 481 -16.82 18.65 6.02
N GLN A 482 -15.54 18.39 6.26
CA GLN A 482 -14.99 18.03 7.56
C GLN A 482 -14.00 19.08 8.06
N PHE A 483 -14.08 19.37 9.38
CA PHE A 483 -13.13 20.21 10.10
C PHE A 483 -12.24 19.30 10.95
N LEU A 484 -10.94 19.35 10.71
CA LEU A 484 -9.95 18.40 11.24
C LEU A 484 -8.90 19.15 12.08
N PRO A 485 -9.21 19.47 13.35
CA PRO A 485 -8.24 20.10 14.24
C PRO A 485 -7.13 19.13 14.64
N SER A 486 -5.97 19.69 14.93
CA SER A 486 -4.81 19.00 15.50
C SER A 486 -4.15 19.85 16.57
N LEU A 487 -3.50 19.17 17.52
CA LEU A 487 -2.69 19.82 18.54
C LEU A 487 -1.56 18.89 18.92
N SER A 488 -0.32 19.34 18.87
CA SER A 488 0.80 18.61 19.43
C SER A 488 1.58 19.44 20.42
N LEU A 489 2.10 18.79 21.46
CA LEU A 489 3.01 19.34 22.44
C LEU A 489 4.29 18.51 22.43
N GLU A 490 5.42 19.17 22.19
CA GLU A 490 6.76 18.59 22.19
C GLU A 490 7.54 19.07 23.40
N TYR A 491 8.31 18.16 24.00
CA TYR A 491 9.24 18.47 25.07
C TYR A 491 10.57 17.73 24.84
N SER A 492 11.65 18.46 24.69
CA SER A 492 12.97 17.89 24.52
C SER A 492 13.55 17.52 25.87
N LEU A 493 13.61 16.20 26.17
CA LEU A 493 14.23 15.65 27.38
C LEU A 493 15.73 15.91 27.40
N THR A 494 16.36 15.78 26.23
CA THR A 494 17.73 16.18 25.91
C THR A 494 17.73 16.83 24.52
N PRO A 495 18.83 17.44 24.05
CA PRO A 495 18.91 17.93 22.68
C PRO A 495 18.67 16.86 21.61
N GLN A 496 18.89 15.57 21.93
CA GLN A 496 18.75 14.44 21.01
C GLN A 496 17.52 13.56 21.30
N LEU A 497 16.79 13.80 22.41
CA LEU A 497 15.66 12.97 22.82
C LEU A 497 14.42 13.82 23.06
N LEU A 498 13.37 13.56 22.29
CA LEU A 498 12.09 14.25 22.31
C LEU A 498 10.99 13.32 22.84
N THR A 499 10.11 13.84 23.70
CA THR A 499 8.80 13.25 23.99
C THR A 499 7.68 14.17 23.50
N TYR A 500 6.55 13.59 23.09
CA TYR A 500 5.42 14.38 22.59
C TYR A 500 4.07 13.77 22.95
N ILE A 501 3.05 14.61 22.96
CA ILE A 501 1.65 14.21 22.96
C ILE A 501 0.98 14.87 21.75
N ARG A 502 0.25 14.09 20.96
CA ARG A 502 -0.45 14.55 19.78
C ARG A 502 -1.92 14.14 19.85
N TYR A 503 -2.80 15.10 19.60
CA TYR A 503 -4.19 14.90 19.24
C TYR A 503 -4.39 15.24 17.77
N GLN A 504 -5.09 14.39 17.04
CA GLN A 504 -5.40 14.59 15.63
C GLN A 504 -6.81 14.08 15.33
N ARG A 505 -7.65 14.92 14.72
CA ARG A 505 -8.90 14.47 14.12
C ARG A 505 -8.67 14.08 12.68
N GLY A 506 -9.14 12.87 12.29
CA GLY A 506 -9.09 12.34 10.93
C GLY A 506 -10.46 12.21 10.30
N ALA A 507 -10.51 12.10 8.97
CA ALA A 507 -11.71 11.79 8.21
C ALA A 507 -11.42 10.84 7.06
N GLN A 508 -12.37 9.94 6.78
CA GLN A 508 -12.40 9.09 5.60
C GLN A 508 -13.78 9.21 4.96
N PHE A 509 -13.82 9.84 3.79
CA PHE A 509 -15.07 9.97 3.03
C PHE A 509 -15.49 8.63 2.44
N PRO A 510 -16.82 8.35 2.33
CA PRO A 510 -17.32 7.14 1.69
C PRO A 510 -16.82 7.00 0.26
N GLU A 511 -16.46 5.78 -0.11
CA GLU A 511 -15.95 5.45 -1.44
C GLU A 511 -17.08 5.36 -2.46
N ALA A 512 -16.79 5.63 -3.74
CA ALA A 512 -17.75 5.47 -4.82
C ALA A 512 -18.30 4.03 -4.92
N SER A 513 -17.49 3.02 -4.60
CA SER A 513 -17.91 1.62 -4.53
C SER A 513 -18.92 1.33 -3.41
N GLN A 514 -18.81 2.02 -2.28
CA GLN A 514 -19.72 1.92 -1.15
C GLN A 514 -21.03 2.68 -1.41
N LEU A 515 -20.94 3.81 -2.11
CA LEU A 515 -22.09 4.66 -2.45
C LEU A 515 -22.89 4.12 -3.64
N TYR A 516 -22.23 3.59 -4.67
CA TYR A 516 -22.81 3.29 -5.98
C TYR A 516 -22.55 1.84 -6.44
N GLY A 517 -22.25 0.94 -5.51
CA GLY A 517 -22.02 -0.48 -5.79
C GLY A 517 -23.27 -1.19 -6.31
N SER A 518 -23.10 -2.16 -7.19
CA SER A 518 -24.21 -2.89 -7.84
C SER A 518 -23.86 -4.34 -8.19
N TRP A 519 -23.10 -5.01 -7.35
CA TRP A 519 -22.70 -6.39 -7.59
C TRP A 519 -23.84 -7.40 -7.48
N ASN A 520 -23.93 -8.30 -8.45
CA ASN A 520 -24.64 -9.57 -8.28
C ASN A 520 -23.66 -10.59 -7.65
N LEU A 521 -24.02 -11.13 -6.50
CA LEU A 521 -23.20 -12.07 -5.73
C LEU A 521 -23.59 -13.53 -5.96
N GLY A 522 -24.53 -13.82 -6.87
CA GLY A 522 -25.00 -15.15 -7.18
C GLY A 522 -26.49 -15.36 -6.92
N SER A 523 -26.94 -16.60 -7.05
CA SER A 523 -28.31 -17.00 -6.80
C SER A 523 -28.37 -18.21 -5.87
N SER A 524 -29.49 -18.34 -5.14
CA SER A 524 -29.81 -19.52 -4.33
C SER A 524 -31.09 -20.19 -4.82
N TYR A 525 -31.30 -21.42 -4.41
CA TYR A 525 -32.55 -22.16 -4.65
C TYR A 525 -33.00 -22.20 -6.12
N ALA A 526 -32.21 -22.86 -6.95
CA ALA A 526 -32.52 -23.04 -8.37
C ALA A 526 -32.76 -21.74 -9.14
N GLY A 527 -32.05 -20.66 -8.77
CA GLY A 527 -32.05 -19.40 -9.49
C GLY A 527 -33.24 -18.48 -9.22
N LYS A 528 -34.09 -18.79 -8.25
CA LYS A 528 -35.27 -17.97 -7.95
C LYS A 528 -34.99 -16.77 -7.06
N GLN A 529 -33.89 -16.79 -6.29
CA GLN A 529 -33.54 -15.72 -5.37
C GLN A 529 -32.11 -15.26 -5.64
N GLN A 530 -31.89 -13.96 -5.71
CA GLN A 530 -30.60 -13.38 -5.99
C GLN A 530 -29.97 -12.75 -4.73
N TYR A 531 -28.67 -12.85 -4.62
CA TYR A 531 -27.84 -12.15 -3.68
C TYR A 531 -27.19 -10.96 -4.37
N ALA A 532 -27.25 -9.80 -3.76
CA ALA A 532 -26.64 -8.60 -4.33
C ALA A 532 -25.93 -7.77 -3.28
N LEU A 533 -24.91 -7.05 -3.71
CA LEU A 533 -24.40 -5.89 -3.02
C LEU A 533 -25.07 -4.66 -3.62
N ILE A 534 -25.62 -3.80 -2.80
CA ILE A 534 -26.26 -2.53 -3.18
C ILE A 534 -25.55 -1.40 -2.46
N GLY A 535 -25.18 -0.36 -3.19
CA GLY A 535 -24.56 0.84 -2.64
C GLY A 535 -25.49 1.56 -1.65
N ASN A 536 -24.90 2.37 -0.78
CA ASN A 536 -25.62 3.11 0.23
C ASN A 536 -25.32 4.61 0.14
N ASN A 537 -26.24 5.36 -0.44
CA ASN A 537 -26.08 6.81 -0.63
C ASN A 537 -26.29 7.63 0.66
N SER A 538 -26.68 6.98 1.77
CA SER A 538 -26.85 7.64 3.09
C SER A 538 -25.63 7.51 4.00
N LEU A 539 -24.52 6.97 3.50
CA LEU A 539 -23.28 6.86 4.27
C LEU A 539 -22.76 8.24 4.69
N LYS A 540 -22.36 8.31 5.94
CA LYS A 540 -21.68 9.45 6.53
C LYS A 540 -20.17 9.24 6.49
N THR A 541 -19.42 10.33 6.47
CA THR A 541 -17.97 10.31 6.60
C THR A 541 -17.55 9.64 7.91
N GLU A 542 -16.62 8.70 7.82
CA GLU A 542 -15.94 8.15 8.99
C GLU A 542 -15.04 9.22 9.57
N THR A 543 -15.05 9.39 10.89
CA THR A 543 -14.14 10.31 11.58
C THR A 543 -13.40 9.60 12.69
N SER A 544 -12.19 10.04 12.97
CA SER A 544 -11.41 9.54 14.10
C SER A 544 -10.97 10.68 15.03
N ASN A 545 -10.79 10.35 16.30
CA ASN A 545 -10.08 11.17 17.27
C ASN A 545 -8.90 10.32 17.77
N ASP A 546 -7.71 10.72 17.35
CA ASP A 546 -6.48 10.01 17.58
C ASP A 546 -5.69 10.71 18.68
N LEU A 547 -5.35 9.99 19.73
CA LEU A 547 -4.45 10.44 20.81
C LEU A 547 -3.21 9.58 20.80
N GLU A 548 -2.04 10.19 20.75
CA GLU A 548 -0.76 9.51 20.75
C GLU A 548 0.19 10.20 21.72
N TRP A 549 0.90 9.39 22.53
CA TRP A 549 2.08 9.78 23.27
C TRP A 549 3.27 9.04 22.71
N GLY A 550 4.38 9.75 22.47
CA GLY A 550 5.57 9.14 21.91
C GLY A 550 6.87 9.68 22.48
N ILE A 551 7.92 8.90 22.25
CA ILE A 551 9.32 9.25 22.55
C ILE A 551 10.17 8.89 21.34
N LYS A 552 11.08 9.78 20.95
CA LYS A 552 11.89 9.60 19.74
C LYS A 552 13.25 10.27 19.87
N GLY A 553 14.30 9.60 19.42
CA GLY A 553 15.65 10.12 19.36
C GLY A 553 16.67 9.25 20.06
N GLN A 554 17.80 9.83 20.41
CA GLN A 554 18.89 9.14 21.09
C GLN A 554 18.75 9.27 22.61
N ALA A 555 18.43 8.14 23.28
CA ALA A 555 18.20 8.12 24.72
C ALA A 555 19.50 8.34 25.52
N VAL A 556 20.57 7.72 25.08
CA VAL A 556 21.98 7.96 25.48
C VAL A 556 22.84 7.72 24.23
N PRO A 557 24.09 8.22 24.18
CA PRO A 557 24.99 7.93 23.06
C PRO A 557 25.02 6.42 22.76
N GLY A 558 24.72 6.06 21.52
CA GLY A 558 24.67 4.66 21.07
C GLY A 558 23.33 3.94 21.28
N ILE A 559 22.29 4.57 21.85
CA ILE A 559 20.95 3.97 21.92
C ILE A 559 19.91 4.90 21.30
N ASP A 560 19.44 4.52 20.12
CA ASP A 560 18.30 5.15 19.47
C ASP A 560 17.01 4.47 19.89
N ILE A 561 15.99 5.26 20.19
CA ILE A 561 14.67 4.79 20.61
C ILE A 561 13.57 5.51 19.83
N HIS A 562 12.57 4.77 19.41
CA HIS A 562 11.30 5.29 18.93
C HIS A 562 10.19 4.44 19.54
N GLY A 563 9.33 5.06 20.33
CA GLY A 563 8.20 4.38 20.96
C GLY A 563 6.96 5.24 20.93
N SER A 564 5.79 4.63 20.76
CA SER A 564 4.52 5.31 20.88
C SER A 564 3.46 4.43 21.53
N LEU A 565 2.54 5.08 22.23
CA LEU A 565 1.28 4.52 22.71
C LEU A 565 0.15 5.32 22.08
N PHE A 566 -0.85 4.65 21.55
CA PHE A 566 -1.95 5.31 20.84
C PHE A 566 -3.32 4.76 21.24
N TYR A 567 -4.31 5.62 21.19
CA TYR A 567 -5.73 5.32 21.33
C TYR A 567 -6.51 6.12 20.31
N ASN A 568 -7.21 5.43 19.41
CA ASN A 568 -7.98 6.01 18.32
C ASN A 568 -9.44 5.60 18.46
N ASP A 569 -10.34 6.57 18.53
CA ASP A 569 -11.79 6.39 18.61
C ASP A 569 -12.40 6.79 17.26
N TYR A 570 -13.30 5.94 16.72
CA TYR A 570 -13.89 6.13 15.41
C TYR A 570 -15.40 6.23 15.51
N ASP A 571 -15.93 7.29 14.89
CA ASP A 571 -17.37 7.49 14.68
C ASP A 571 -17.74 7.17 13.23
N ASN A 572 -18.95 6.64 13.03
CA ASN A 572 -19.48 6.28 11.71
C ASN A 572 -18.63 5.27 10.94
N PHE A 573 -17.91 4.40 11.63
CA PHE A 573 -17.03 3.40 11.02
C PHE A 573 -17.79 2.53 10.03
N ILE A 574 -17.38 2.48 8.75
CA ILE A 574 -18.12 1.78 7.70
C ILE A 574 -17.75 0.29 7.69
N ALA A 575 -18.77 -0.56 7.78
CA ALA A 575 -18.65 -1.99 7.60
C ALA A 575 -19.89 -2.55 6.87
N TYR A 576 -19.78 -3.78 6.34
CA TYR A 576 -20.90 -4.41 5.63
C TYR A 576 -21.83 -5.14 6.59
N ASN A 577 -23.14 -5.04 6.33
CA ASN A 577 -24.18 -5.85 6.95
C ASN A 577 -24.88 -6.70 5.88
N ARG A 578 -25.39 -7.86 6.30
CA ARG A 578 -26.19 -8.76 5.48
C ARG A 578 -27.66 -8.67 5.90
N TYR A 579 -28.51 -8.43 4.94
CA TYR A 579 -29.95 -8.32 5.12
C TYR A 579 -30.70 -9.35 4.27
N THR A 580 -31.88 -9.77 4.75
CA THR A 580 -32.88 -10.43 3.92
C THR A 580 -34.13 -9.56 3.87
N ARG A 581 -34.91 -9.70 2.80
CA ARG A 581 -36.20 -8.99 2.72
C ARG A 581 -37.15 -9.38 3.83
N SER A 582 -37.15 -10.64 4.24
CA SER A 582 -38.00 -11.12 5.38
C SER A 582 -37.56 -10.52 6.71
N GLY A 583 -36.25 -10.36 6.93
CA GLY A 583 -35.71 -9.79 8.16
C GLY A 583 -35.78 -8.26 8.21
N SER A 584 -35.88 -7.58 7.05
CA SER A 584 -35.90 -6.13 6.93
C SER A 584 -36.86 -5.66 5.82
N PRO A 585 -38.17 -5.93 5.95
CA PRO A 585 -39.14 -5.75 4.86
C PRO A 585 -39.33 -4.30 4.41
N SER A 586 -39.09 -3.35 5.26
CA SER A 586 -39.27 -1.90 4.96
C SER A 586 -38.00 -1.20 4.44
N LYS A 587 -36.82 -1.86 4.52
CA LYS A 587 -35.55 -1.19 4.26
C LYS A 587 -35.22 -1.03 2.77
N PHE A 588 -35.63 -2.00 1.93
CA PHE A 588 -35.21 -2.08 0.52
C PHE A 588 -36.40 -2.07 -0.44
N THR A 589 -37.38 -1.20 -0.19
CA THR A 589 -38.60 -1.09 -0.99
C THR A 589 -38.35 -0.67 -2.44
N ASN A 590 -37.27 0.06 -2.68
CA ASN A 590 -36.82 0.54 -4.00
C ASN A 590 -35.84 -0.43 -4.70
N VAL A 591 -35.51 -1.58 -4.09
CA VAL A 591 -34.69 -2.63 -4.71
C VAL A 591 -35.61 -3.71 -5.29
N PRO A 592 -35.38 -4.21 -6.51
CA PRO A 592 -36.23 -5.24 -7.13
C PRO A 592 -36.49 -6.45 -6.26
N SER A 593 -37.74 -6.97 -6.28
CA SER A 593 -38.21 -7.98 -5.34
C SER A 593 -37.55 -9.36 -5.50
N ASN A 594 -36.94 -9.64 -6.63
CA ASN A 594 -36.17 -10.86 -6.89
C ASN A 594 -34.83 -10.92 -6.13
N ILE A 595 -34.37 -9.79 -5.57
CA ILE A 595 -33.17 -9.73 -4.74
C ILE A 595 -33.59 -10.01 -3.30
N TYR A 596 -33.23 -11.18 -2.80
CA TYR A 596 -33.62 -11.65 -1.47
C TYR A 596 -32.60 -11.28 -0.39
N THR A 597 -31.33 -11.53 -0.63
CA THR A 597 -30.25 -11.19 0.28
C THR A 597 -29.47 -9.99 -0.23
N ILE A 598 -29.31 -8.99 0.60
CA ILE A 598 -28.67 -7.73 0.26
C ILE A 598 -27.50 -7.50 1.22
N TYR A 599 -26.32 -7.31 0.65
CA TYR A 599 -25.16 -6.81 1.38
C TYR A 599 -25.04 -5.32 1.13
N GLN A 600 -24.91 -4.55 2.19
CA GLN A 600 -24.82 -3.11 2.12
C GLN A 600 -23.79 -2.57 3.11
N ALA A 601 -22.97 -1.62 2.66
CA ALA A 601 -22.10 -0.85 3.53
C ALA A 601 -22.92 0.08 4.42
N GLU A 602 -22.61 0.13 5.70
CA GLU A 602 -23.29 0.97 6.69
C GLU A 602 -22.32 1.55 7.69
N ASN A 603 -22.67 2.70 8.25
CA ASN A 603 -21.94 3.28 9.35
C ASN A 603 -22.24 2.47 10.63
N ARG A 604 -21.20 1.95 11.25
CA ARG A 604 -21.28 1.36 12.59
C ARG A 604 -21.34 2.47 13.64
N ASP A 605 -21.90 2.13 14.80
CA ASP A 605 -22.04 3.09 15.89
C ASP A 605 -20.65 3.56 16.38
N LYS A 606 -19.81 2.60 16.79
CA LYS A 606 -18.49 2.85 17.36
C LYS A 606 -17.46 1.82 16.92
N ALA A 607 -16.23 2.29 16.78
CA ALA A 607 -15.04 1.45 16.74
C ALA A 607 -13.92 2.14 17.50
N PHE A 608 -12.97 1.37 18.04
CA PHE A 608 -11.75 1.90 18.64
C PHE A 608 -10.58 0.97 18.38
N ILE A 609 -9.39 1.56 18.30
CA ILE A 609 -8.13 0.84 18.14
C ILE A 609 -7.11 1.46 19.09
N TYR A 610 -6.44 0.62 19.88
CA TYR A 610 -5.36 1.06 20.76
C TYR A 610 -4.19 0.10 20.71
N GLY A 611 -3.04 0.59 21.08
CA GLY A 611 -1.84 -0.23 21.09
C GLY A 611 -0.57 0.56 21.39
N GLY A 612 0.54 -0.07 21.08
CA GLY A 612 1.84 0.54 21.22
C GLY A 612 2.88 -0.13 20.34
N GLU A 613 3.89 0.63 20.02
CA GLU A 613 5.06 0.16 19.29
C GLU A 613 6.32 0.70 19.94
N LEU A 614 7.38 -0.07 19.83
CA LEU A 614 8.71 0.28 20.32
C LEU A 614 9.73 -0.24 19.32
N THR A 615 10.62 0.63 18.87
CA THR A 615 11.83 0.25 18.14
C THR A 615 13.04 0.82 18.86
N THR A 616 14.11 0.04 18.92
CA THR A 616 15.36 0.43 19.55
C THR A 616 16.51 -0.09 18.72
N LYS A 617 17.57 0.71 18.57
CA LYS A 617 18.83 0.29 17.99
C LYS A 617 19.96 0.65 18.93
N ILE A 618 20.84 -0.29 19.16
CA ILE A 618 21.99 -0.18 20.06
C ILE A 618 23.25 -0.31 19.24
N HIS A 619 24.11 0.70 19.29
CA HIS A 619 25.40 0.79 18.62
C HIS A 619 26.52 0.58 19.65
N TYR A 620 27.10 -0.61 19.68
CA TYR A 620 28.05 -0.99 20.71
C TYR A 620 29.41 -0.28 20.57
N GLY A 621 29.76 0.19 19.38
CA GLY A 621 30.98 0.92 19.10
C GLY A 621 31.14 2.22 19.88
N GLU A 622 30.03 2.84 20.30
CA GLU A 622 30.03 4.03 21.14
C GLU A 622 30.68 3.81 22.52
N TRP A 623 30.55 2.58 23.03
CA TRP A 623 31.10 2.23 24.36
C TRP A 623 32.32 1.32 24.29
N PHE A 624 32.40 0.52 23.23
CA PHE A 624 33.44 -0.49 23.08
C PHE A 624 34.06 -0.38 21.67
N PRO A 625 35.11 0.43 21.47
CA PRO A 625 35.73 0.62 20.16
C PRO A 625 36.19 -0.69 19.49
N ALA A 626 36.47 -1.74 20.25
CA ALA A 626 36.88 -3.05 19.73
C ALA A 626 35.76 -3.75 18.92
N VAL A 627 34.49 -3.38 19.11
CA VAL A 627 33.32 -3.92 18.44
C VAL A 627 32.60 -2.85 17.62
N ASN A 628 33.34 -1.85 17.17
CA ASN A 628 32.79 -0.83 16.29
C ASN A 628 32.16 -1.47 15.04
N GLY A 629 30.95 -0.99 14.68
CA GLY A 629 30.12 -1.59 13.62
C GLY A 629 29.11 -2.63 14.13
N LEU A 630 29.25 -3.16 15.34
CA LEU A 630 28.25 -4.06 15.91
C LEU A 630 27.01 -3.29 16.39
N SER A 631 25.84 -3.74 15.97
CA SER A 631 24.57 -3.18 16.42
C SER A 631 23.53 -4.28 16.69
N THR A 632 22.60 -3.98 17.60
CA THR A 632 21.42 -4.80 17.86
C THR A 632 20.19 -3.95 17.68
N SER A 633 19.18 -4.47 16.98
CA SER A 633 17.87 -3.84 16.82
C SER A 633 16.78 -4.67 17.49
N PHE A 634 15.79 -3.99 18.03
CA PHE A 634 14.59 -4.58 18.59
C PHE A 634 13.37 -3.79 18.14
N ALA A 635 12.32 -4.49 17.69
CA ALA A 635 11.04 -3.86 17.40
C ALA A 635 9.89 -4.73 17.95
N LEU A 636 8.90 -4.08 18.54
CA LEU A 636 7.70 -4.72 19.09
C LEU A 636 6.47 -3.90 18.71
N GLY A 637 5.43 -4.57 18.22
CA GLY A 637 4.15 -3.95 17.95
C GLY A 637 2.99 -4.78 18.51
N TYR A 638 2.08 -4.10 19.20
CA TYR A 638 0.83 -4.66 19.69
C TYR A 638 -0.32 -3.72 19.41
N THR A 639 -1.40 -4.28 18.86
CA THR A 639 -2.62 -3.53 18.56
C THR A 639 -3.84 -4.37 18.91
N LYS A 640 -4.87 -3.73 19.43
CA LYS A 640 -6.21 -4.29 19.61
C LYS A 640 -7.26 -3.32 19.07
N GLY A 641 -8.23 -3.83 18.33
CA GLY A 641 -9.32 -3.04 17.77
C GLY A 641 -10.64 -3.78 17.91
N MET A 642 -11.71 -3.05 18.15
CA MET A 642 -13.06 -3.56 18.31
C MET A 642 -14.07 -2.63 17.67
N SER A 643 -15.21 -3.16 17.21
CA SER A 643 -16.34 -2.36 16.71
C SER A 643 -17.67 -2.97 17.08
N LYS A 644 -18.71 -2.14 17.17
CA LYS A 644 -20.11 -2.56 17.27
C LYS A 644 -20.98 -1.75 16.29
N SER A 645 -22.12 -2.31 15.85
CA SER A 645 -23.10 -1.61 15.04
C SER A 645 -24.11 -0.86 15.91
N SER A 646 -24.91 0.00 15.28
CA SER A 646 -26.06 0.65 15.90
C SER A 646 -27.30 -0.26 16.04
N LEU A 647 -27.22 -1.50 15.55
CA LEU A 647 -28.33 -2.45 15.65
C LEU A 647 -28.59 -2.84 17.11
N GLN A 648 -29.85 -3.02 17.44
CA GLN A 648 -30.26 -3.41 18.80
C GLN A 648 -29.59 -4.72 19.22
N GLY A 649 -29.03 -4.74 20.43
CA GLY A 649 -28.41 -5.93 21.02
C GLY A 649 -26.99 -6.22 20.52
N ASP A 650 -26.41 -5.39 19.64
CA ASP A 650 -25.03 -5.60 19.18
C ASP A 650 -23.99 -5.37 20.28
N LYS A 651 -22.91 -6.11 20.21
CA LYS A 651 -21.78 -6.07 21.15
C LYS A 651 -20.49 -5.74 20.39
N TYR A 652 -19.50 -5.26 21.12
CA TYR A 652 -18.16 -5.11 20.57
C TYR A 652 -17.59 -6.47 20.17
N VAL A 653 -17.05 -6.53 18.95
CA VAL A 653 -16.27 -7.67 18.44
C VAL A 653 -14.93 -7.19 17.94
N ASP A 654 -13.93 -8.07 18.03
CA ASP A 654 -12.60 -7.79 17.52
C ASP A 654 -12.63 -7.49 16.02
N LEU A 655 -11.90 -6.48 15.59
CA LEU A 655 -11.66 -6.23 14.17
C LEU A 655 -10.73 -7.31 13.62
N ASP A 656 -11.15 -7.93 12.53
CA ASP A 656 -10.38 -8.96 11.83
C ASP A 656 -9.15 -8.38 11.11
N SER A 657 -9.20 -7.09 10.76
CA SER A 657 -8.09 -6.35 10.13
C SER A 657 -6.89 -6.07 11.03
N VAL A 658 -7.06 -6.21 12.36
CA VAL A 658 -5.95 -6.02 13.30
C VAL A 658 -4.99 -7.19 13.24
N ALA A 659 -3.74 -6.93 12.84
CA ALA A 659 -2.67 -7.94 12.79
C ALA A 659 -2.30 -8.46 14.21
N PRO A 660 -1.80 -9.70 14.33
CA PRO A 660 -1.30 -10.21 15.59
C PRO A 660 -0.02 -9.49 16.04
N MET A 661 0.27 -9.55 17.34
CA MET A 661 1.50 -9.01 17.93
C MET A 661 2.72 -9.57 17.20
N LYS A 662 3.68 -8.67 16.89
CA LYS A 662 4.91 -8.96 16.15
C LYS A 662 6.11 -8.41 16.93
N ALA A 663 7.13 -9.24 17.09
CA ALA A 663 8.42 -8.85 17.66
C ALA A 663 9.54 -9.19 16.67
N ILE A 664 10.53 -8.31 16.57
CA ILE A 664 11.66 -8.45 15.65
C ILE A 664 12.94 -8.17 16.44
N ILE A 665 13.94 -9.02 16.30
CA ILE A 665 15.25 -8.87 16.93
C ILE A 665 16.31 -9.05 15.85
N GLY A 666 17.18 -8.06 15.68
CA GLY A 666 18.27 -8.09 14.72
C GLY A 666 19.62 -7.92 15.40
N VAL A 667 20.62 -8.58 14.87
CA VAL A 667 22.04 -8.35 15.18
C VAL A 667 22.73 -8.11 13.85
N ALA A 668 23.45 -7.01 13.75
CA ALA A 668 24.19 -6.64 12.55
C ALA A 668 25.60 -6.20 12.89
N TRP A 669 26.49 -6.49 11.98
CA TRP A 669 27.84 -5.93 11.99
C TRP A 669 28.14 -5.34 10.63
N ASP A 670 28.50 -4.06 10.62
CA ASP A 670 28.90 -3.31 9.43
C ASP A 670 30.36 -2.87 9.60
N ASP A 671 31.21 -3.14 8.66
CA ASP A 671 32.59 -2.60 8.63
C ASP A 671 32.53 -1.07 8.77
N PRO A 672 33.32 -0.45 9.65
CA PRO A 672 33.33 1.00 9.83
C PRO A 672 33.56 1.80 8.55
N ALA A 673 34.29 1.22 7.58
CA ALA A 673 34.47 1.79 6.24
C ALA A 673 33.38 1.34 5.24
N GLN A 674 32.30 0.68 5.70
CA GLN A 674 31.17 0.22 4.89
C GLN A 674 31.55 -0.69 3.71
N ARG A 675 32.69 -1.39 3.79
CA ARG A 675 33.15 -2.28 2.72
C ARG A 675 32.37 -3.60 2.69
N TYR A 676 31.92 -4.09 3.83
CA TYR A 676 31.11 -5.31 3.95
C TYR A 676 30.34 -5.31 5.27
N GLY A 677 29.28 -6.06 5.30
CA GLY A 677 28.46 -6.20 6.50
C GLY A 677 27.52 -7.39 6.40
N ALA A 678 27.03 -7.82 7.55
CA ALA A 678 26.05 -8.89 7.65
C ALA A 678 25.07 -8.65 8.78
N ALA A 679 23.84 -9.14 8.62
CA ALA A 679 22.81 -9.07 9.63
C ALA A 679 22.04 -10.38 9.73
N VAL A 680 21.65 -10.72 10.95
CA VAL A 680 20.71 -11.82 11.26
C VAL A 680 19.51 -11.22 11.97
N THR A 681 18.32 -11.48 11.44
CA THR A 681 17.06 -10.93 11.98
C THR A 681 16.09 -12.07 12.27
N ALA A 682 15.58 -12.12 13.50
CA ALA A 682 14.53 -13.04 13.93
C ALA A 682 13.20 -12.28 14.06
N THR A 683 12.15 -12.82 13.45
CA THR A 683 10.78 -12.28 13.52
C THR A 683 9.87 -13.29 14.20
N PHE A 684 9.11 -12.85 15.20
CA PHE A 684 8.15 -13.65 15.95
C PHE A 684 6.75 -13.04 15.79
N VAL A 685 5.79 -13.85 15.39
CA VAL A 685 4.40 -13.44 15.20
C VAL A 685 3.47 -14.36 15.99
N LYS A 686 2.57 -13.78 16.79
CA LYS A 686 1.59 -14.51 17.59
C LYS A 686 0.51 -15.12 16.72
N GLY A 687 0.02 -16.33 17.07
CA GLY A 687 -1.13 -16.93 16.38
C GLY A 687 -2.44 -16.19 16.68
N LYS A 688 -3.34 -16.14 15.69
CA LYS A 688 -4.63 -15.44 15.80
C LYS A 688 -5.72 -16.17 15.01
N GLN A 689 -6.95 -16.10 15.50
CA GLN A 689 -8.17 -16.50 14.78
C GLN A 689 -8.98 -15.24 14.48
N ALA A 690 -9.42 -15.10 13.24
CA ALA A 690 -10.26 -13.98 12.84
C ALA A 690 -11.66 -14.09 13.44
N LYS A 691 -12.29 -12.95 13.65
CA LYS A 691 -13.71 -12.84 13.96
C LYS A 691 -14.39 -12.03 12.88
N GLN A 692 -15.58 -12.42 12.48
CA GLN A 692 -16.30 -11.71 11.43
C GLN A 692 -16.91 -10.42 11.97
N THR A 693 -16.57 -9.29 11.35
CA THR A 693 -17.10 -7.97 11.72
C THR A 693 -18.51 -7.72 11.17
N THR A 694 -18.88 -8.38 10.06
CA THR A 694 -20.23 -8.30 9.46
C THR A 694 -21.30 -8.75 10.43
N ARG A 695 -22.47 -8.09 10.41
CA ARG A 695 -23.66 -8.48 11.16
C ARG A 695 -24.71 -9.05 10.23
N ASP A 696 -25.51 -9.94 10.78
CA ASP A 696 -26.58 -10.63 10.10
C ASP A 696 -27.93 -10.19 10.67
N THR A 697 -28.82 -9.71 9.80
CA THR A 697 -30.19 -9.33 10.15
C THR A 697 -31.23 -10.14 9.37
N THR A 698 -30.89 -11.39 9.05
CA THR A 698 -31.72 -12.24 8.19
C THR A 698 -33.05 -12.64 8.82
N THR A 699 -33.12 -12.70 10.13
CA THR A 699 -34.34 -13.18 10.88
C THR A 699 -35.02 -12.06 11.65
N THR A 700 -34.30 -11.05 12.09
CA THR A 700 -34.81 -9.94 12.91
C THR A 700 -34.10 -8.64 12.55
N SER A 701 -34.64 -7.50 13.00
CA SER A 701 -33.96 -6.21 12.92
C SER A 701 -32.83 -6.04 13.93
N SER A 702 -32.60 -7.03 14.78
CA SER A 702 -31.52 -7.04 15.77
C SER A 702 -30.26 -7.63 15.17
N ALA A 703 -29.10 -7.19 15.66
CA ALA A 703 -27.81 -7.74 15.26
C ALA A 703 -27.67 -9.19 15.73
N THR A 704 -27.30 -10.06 14.82
CA THR A 704 -26.88 -11.43 15.13
C THR A 704 -25.40 -11.55 14.83
N GLU A 705 -24.62 -11.98 15.81
CA GLU A 705 -23.21 -12.28 15.62
C GLU A 705 -23.08 -13.46 14.67
N VAL A 706 -22.25 -13.30 13.63
CA VAL A 706 -21.96 -14.40 12.71
C VAL A 706 -21.00 -15.37 13.39
N ASP A 707 -21.32 -16.67 13.32
CA ASP A 707 -20.47 -17.73 13.86
C ASP A 707 -19.08 -17.69 13.18
N SER A 708 -18.09 -17.34 13.97
CA SER A 708 -16.69 -17.26 13.53
C SER A 708 -15.88 -18.51 13.90
N SER A 709 -16.51 -19.53 14.52
CA SER A 709 -15.81 -20.76 14.97
C SER A 709 -15.22 -21.56 13.81
N LYS A 710 -15.80 -21.46 12.62
CA LYS A 710 -15.33 -22.11 11.40
C LYS A 710 -14.07 -21.50 10.81
N TYR A 711 -13.71 -20.27 11.17
CA TYR A 711 -12.47 -19.66 10.69
C TYR A 711 -11.26 -20.38 11.26
N TRP A 712 -10.32 -20.61 10.39
CA TRP A 712 -9.08 -21.27 10.78
C TRP A 712 -8.27 -20.42 11.74
N ARG A 713 -7.81 -21.04 12.84
CA ARG A 713 -6.87 -20.39 13.74
C ARG A 713 -5.46 -20.44 13.13
N ILE A 714 -5.00 -19.32 12.63
CA ILE A 714 -3.68 -19.19 12.01
C ILE A 714 -2.60 -19.32 13.08
N PRO A 715 -1.68 -20.29 12.94
CA PRO A 715 -0.61 -20.51 13.91
C PRO A 715 0.35 -19.32 13.98
N GLY A 716 0.91 -19.07 15.16
CA GLY A 716 2.07 -18.19 15.29
C GLY A 716 3.34 -18.84 14.74
N TYR A 717 4.32 -18.01 14.43
CA TYR A 717 5.59 -18.49 13.89
C TYR A 717 6.78 -17.67 14.39
N GLY A 718 7.96 -18.30 14.32
CA GLY A 718 9.26 -17.64 14.43
C GLY A 718 10.04 -17.92 13.15
N MET A 719 10.68 -16.89 12.60
CA MET A 719 11.44 -16.94 11.36
C MET A 719 12.77 -16.23 11.52
N VAL A 720 13.81 -16.72 10.89
CA VAL A 720 15.14 -16.12 10.89
C VAL A 720 15.58 -15.83 9.47
N ASP A 721 16.06 -14.61 9.24
CA ASP A 721 16.61 -14.12 7.99
C ASP A 721 18.08 -13.74 8.17
N MET A 722 18.87 -13.87 7.12
CA MET A 722 20.27 -13.45 7.10
C MET A 722 20.53 -12.66 5.82
N THR A 723 21.16 -11.49 5.95
CA THR A 723 21.56 -10.63 4.83
C THR A 723 23.03 -10.27 4.94
N ALA A 724 23.68 -10.03 3.80
CA ALA A 724 25.05 -9.56 3.76
C ALA A 724 25.28 -8.70 2.51
N TYR A 725 26.28 -7.82 2.59
CA TYR A 725 26.75 -7.06 1.43
C TYR A 725 28.27 -6.96 1.43
N TRP A 726 28.81 -6.73 0.24
CA TRP A 726 30.24 -6.52 0.02
C TRP A 726 30.48 -5.50 -1.08
N GLN A 727 31.16 -4.39 -0.73
CA GLN A 727 31.66 -3.39 -1.65
C GLN A 727 32.96 -3.90 -2.26
N VAL A 728 32.88 -4.57 -3.42
CA VAL A 728 34.00 -5.24 -4.08
C VAL A 728 35.03 -4.21 -4.58
N THR A 729 34.54 -3.13 -5.17
CA THR A 729 35.30 -1.94 -5.58
C THR A 729 34.51 -0.69 -5.20
N PRO A 730 35.07 0.51 -5.27
CA PRO A 730 34.29 1.72 -5.03
C PRO A 730 33.02 1.86 -5.89
N THR A 731 32.99 1.20 -7.05
CA THR A 731 31.87 1.26 -8.01
C THR A 731 31.03 -0.01 -8.04
N VAL A 732 31.41 -1.11 -7.40
CA VAL A 732 30.70 -2.40 -7.48
C VAL A 732 30.37 -2.92 -6.10
N LYS A 733 29.08 -3.11 -5.84
CA LYS A 733 28.53 -3.68 -4.60
C LYS A 733 27.75 -4.96 -4.90
N LEU A 734 28.04 -6.01 -4.18
CA LEU A 734 27.26 -7.23 -4.14
C LEU A 734 26.40 -7.25 -2.86
N SER A 735 25.19 -7.76 -2.98
CA SER A 735 24.29 -7.97 -1.83
C SER A 735 23.61 -9.32 -1.95
N GLY A 736 23.22 -9.88 -0.81
CA GLY A 736 22.50 -11.13 -0.81
C GLY A 736 21.79 -11.38 0.51
N GLY A 737 20.76 -12.22 0.46
CA GLY A 737 20.00 -12.60 1.64
C GLY A 737 19.48 -14.03 1.52
N VAL A 738 19.38 -14.69 2.67
CA VAL A 738 18.64 -15.95 2.85
C VAL A 738 17.52 -15.68 3.82
N TYR A 739 16.29 -15.80 3.33
CA TYR A 739 15.10 -15.53 4.10
C TYR A 739 14.43 -16.85 4.51
N ASN A 740 13.81 -16.84 5.69
CA ASN A 740 13.28 -18.05 6.31
C ASN A 740 14.37 -19.16 6.36
N LEU A 741 15.52 -18.83 6.94
CA LEU A 741 16.70 -19.71 7.01
C LEU A 741 16.37 -21.09 7.59
N THR A 742 15.46 -21.16 8.55
CA THR A 742 15.00 -22.38 9.22
C THR A 742 13.97 -23.17 8.40
N ASN A 743 13.60 -22.69 7.22
CA ASN A 743 12.58 -23.30 6.35
C ASN A 743 11.25 -23.54 7.08
N ARG A 744 10.83 -22.59 7.91
CA ARG A 744 9.60 -22.69 8.69
C ARG A 744 8.38 -22.60 7.77
N LYS A 745 7.44 -23.53 7.90
CA LYS A 745 6.12 -23.44 7.27
C LYS A 745 5.26 -22.49 8.07
N TYR A 746 4.75 -21.44 7.41
CA TYR A 746 3.96 -20.39 8.08
C TYR A 746 2.95 -19.74 7.12
N TRP A 747 2.04 -18.98 7.69
CA TRP A 747 1.00 -18.23 7.00
C TRP A 747 0.97 -16.79 7.52
N ASP A 748 0.76 -15.85 6.62
CA ASP A 748 0.47 -14.48 7.01
C ASP A 748 -0.98 -14.36 7.44
N TYR A 749 -1.23 -13.77 8.61
CA TYR A 749 -2.58 -13.64 9.17
C TYR A 749 -3.51 -12.83 8.25
N LEU A 750 -3.09 -11.65 7.80
CA LEU A 750 -3.94 -10.75 7.01
C LEU A 750 -4.35 -11.36 5.67
N SER A 751 -3.48 -12.15 5.06
CA SER A 751 -3.76 -12.86 3.81
C SER A 751 -4.60 -14.13 3.99
N SER A 752 -4.65 -14.69 5.20
CA SER A 752 -5.24 -16.01 5.47
C SER A 752 -6.43 -16.00 6.44
N ARG A 753 -6.77 -14.83 7.00
CA ARG A 753 -7.75 -14.67 8.07
C ARG A 753 -9.19 -15.13 7.74
N ASP A 754 -9.52 -15.15 6.46
CA ASP A 754 -10.83 -15.54 5.96
C ASP A 754 -10.94 -17.03 5.59
N LEU A 755 -9.84 -17.80 5.75
CA LEU A 755 -9.83 -19.24 5.51
C LEU A 755 -10.66 -19.97 6.56
N THR A 756 -11.37 -21.01 6.11
CA THR A 756 -12.19 -21.87 6.95
C THR A 756 -11.74 -23.32 6.85
N THR A 757 -12.18 -24.17 7.75
CA THR A 757 -11.77 -25.59 7.83
C THR A 757 -12.91 -26.57 7.55
N ASP A 758 -14.07 -26.06 7.17
CA ASP A 758 -15.33 -26.79 7.10
C ASP A 758 -15.48 -27.72 5.87
N THR A 759 -14.62 -27.59 4.86
CA THR A 759 -14.64 -28.44 3.66
C THR A 759 -13.25 -28.88 3.22
N ALA A 760 -13.16 -29.95 2.42
CA ALA A 760 -11.90 -30.40 1.83
C ALA A 760 -11.28 -29.33 0.92
N GLN A 761 -12.10 -28.56 0.19
CA GLN A 761 -11.63 -27.46 -0.64
C GLN A 761 -10.99 -26.35 0.21
N HIS A 762 -11.60 -25.99 1.33
CA HIS A 762 -11.04 -24.99 2.23
C HIS A 762 -9.74 -25.45 2.88
N GLN A 763 -9.57 -26.75 3.12
CA GLN A 763 -8.27 -27.30 3.57
C GLN A 763 -7.20 -27.21 2.49
N ALA A 764 -7.56 -27.41 1.22
CA ALA A 764 -6.66 -27.18 0.09
C ALA A 764 -6.27 -25.70 -0.03
N ASP A 765 -7.21 -24.78 0.17
CA ASP A 765 -6.95 -23.34 0.18
C ASP A 765 -5.98 -22.93 1.30
N ILE A 766 -6.06 -23.54 2.47
CA ILE A 766 -5.09 -23.35 3.56
C ILE A 766 -3.70 -23.82 3.12
N ALA A 767 -3.61 -24.94 2.45
CA ALA A 767 -2.33 -25.45 1.97
C ALA A 767 -1.70 -24.55 0.88
N LEU A 768 -2.53 -24.00 -0.01
CA LEU A 768 -2.12 -23.06 -1.07
C LEU A 768 -1.76 -21.66 -0.53
N SER A 769 -2.22 -21.30 0.67
CA SER A 769 -1.97 -19.99 1.27
C SER A 769 -0.71 -19.94 2.13
N THR A 770 0.12 -20.99 2.12
CA THR A 770 1.42 -20.98 2.82
C THR A 770 2.34 -19.97 2.18
N MET A 771 3.07 -19.26 3.03
CA MET A 771 4.15 -18.37 2.59
C MET A 771 5.34 -19.20 2.08
N PRO A 772 6.27 -18.61 1.30
CA PRO A 772 7.45 -19.28 0.82
C PRO A 772 8.27 -19.92 1.95
N GLY A 773 8.85 -21.09 1.68
CA GLY A 773 9.86 -21.67 2.54
C GLY A 773 11.16 -20.86 2.51
N ARG A 774 12.32 -21.53 2.62
CA ARG A 774 13.60 -20.84 2.48
C ARG A 774 13.77 -20.29 1.07
N THR A 775 14.09 -18.99 0.99
CA THR A 775 14.36 -18.27 -0.25
C THR A 775 15.68 -17.52 -0.17
N PHE A 776 16.22 -17.16 -1.31
CA PHE A 776 17.44 -16.37 -1.39
C PHE A 776 17.27 -15.25 -2.42
N GLN A 777 17.95 -14.16 -2.16
CA GLN A 777 18.07 -13.01 -3.07
C GLN A 777 19.55 -12.72 -3.30
N LEU A 778 19.87 -12.27 -4.50
CA LEU A 778 21.21 -11.84 -4.89
C LEU A 778 21.07 -10.55 -5.68
N GLY A 779 21.91 -9.58 -5.38
CA GLY A 779 21.92 -8.29 -6.04
C GLY A 779 23.32 -7.83 -6.39
N LEU A 780 23.44 -7.14 -7.53
CA LEU A 780 24.63 -6.46 -8.00
C LEU A 780 24.27 -5.00 -8.28
N ASN A 781 25.03 -4.08 -7.70
CA ASN A 781 24.98 -2.66 -7.96
C ASN A 781 26.29 -2.20 -8.59
N VAL A 782 26.19 -1.39 -9.61
CA VAL A 782 27.35 -0.76 -10.28
C VAL A 782 27.06 0.73 -10.44
N ASP A 783 27.89 1.58 -9.82
CA ASP A 783 27.75 3.04 -9.79
C ASP A 783 28.99 3.70 -10.40
N PHE A 784 28.78 4.66 -11.33
CA PHE A 784 29.85 5.38 -12.01
C PHE A 784 29.74 6.91 -11.82
#